data_548b279a1f2925549b1a69483431a18c
#
_entry.id   548b279a1f2925549b1a69483431a18c
#
_cell.length_a   1.000
_cell.length_b   1.000
_cell.length_c   1.000
_cell.angle_alpha   90.00
_cell.angle_beta   90.00
_cell.angle_gamma   90.00
#
_symmetry.space_group_name_H-M   'P 1'
#
loop_
_entity.id
_entity.type
_entity.pdbx_description
1 polymer ?
#
loop_
_entity_poly.entity_id
_entity_poly.type
_entity_poly.pdbx_seq_one_letter_code
_entity_poly.pdbx_strand_id
1 'polypeptide(L)'
;MSDAAVRPFSIQALLEDSTRYVIPMYQRNYAWGEGEITQLLQDVTDYQSKKNSEGKHQTYYIGTLVVFARCDGTFEVIDGQQRFTTLSLLAIWLKNQKNGAVDMSWYGVLNLDFESRPISSHTFTRLWKKDEPYSLRGNTFNEGLVNGFELIGKALSALGLVGTKLMTFCEYLFKNVQISRIEVPKDTDLNHFFEAMNNRGEQLEKHEVVKARLMEVLNQIPEAETRRQNIYVLGRVWEACANMESYVQYGFKPAERQRLFGQNDWGQFMPHDFDELHDMLAASWEEDKKTEDDFSVSEDGRTLWAILQDDTLDVVKGKWEESAGSERFNSVINFSNFLLHVLRIVDRDPANTEGVPLDDKQLIDQFHLRVMQQTDPVAAVQRFTHALLKTKYLFDQFIIKREFADGKDAWSLKRLHWYSKDSISYINTFDDDESRGINRRVLMLLSAFHVSTPTLVYKHWLNGALRYLFDNFNPGHPLRADAYLGYLESQARRFIFQRFLAPGNPTSYYQMIYGDLSILPQIVVDKRWSERVKSKLRYSHIENNFVFNFLDYLLWVKGHDKDQEINLFEFTFRSSVEHFAPQHPMKGYKEVEKDALNSFGNLCLISHSKNSRLSNFQPPQKLEHFQASLSNGQIDSLKLLLMIRLMREKGRWEKAEILEHQAKMIEVFSESLRYL
;
A
#
# COMPACT_ATOMS: atom_id res chain seq x y z
N MET A 1 7.11 -38.40 -16.69
CA MET A 1 6.22 -37.35 -16.11
C MET A 1 5.28 -38.08 -15.16
N SER A 2 5.49 -37.97 -13.83
CA SER A 2 4.53 -38.51 -12.86
C SER A 2 3.28 -37.62 -12.92
N ASP A 3 2.13 -38.21 -13.17
CA ASP A 3 0.86 -37.49 -13.24
C ASP A 3 0.57 -36.80 -11.90
N ALA A 4 0.26 -35.51 -11.93
CA ALA A 4 -0.21 -34.81 -10.77
C ALA A 4 -1.50 -35.48 -10.27
N ALA A 5 -1.50 -35.98 -9.04
CA ALA A 5 -2.66 -36.68 -8.48
C ALA A 5 -3.73 -35.65 -8.10
N VAL A 6 -4.79 -35.56 -8.88
CA VAL A 6 -5.97 -34.75 -8.56
C VAL A 6 -6.96 -35.61 -7.79
N ARG A 7 -7.29 -35.22 -6.56
CA ARG A 7 -8.24 -35.93 -5.69
C ARG A 7 -9.32 -34.98 -5.19
N PRO A 8 -10.60 -35.21 -5.52
CA PRO A 8 -11.69 -34.45 -4.92
C PRO A 8 -11.91 -34.87 -3.46
N PHE A 9 -12.04 -33.93 -2.59
CA PHE A 9 -12.40 -34.11 -1.17
C PHE A 9 -13.69 -33.36 -0.88
N SER A 10 -14.62 -33.98 -0.15
CA SER A 10 -15.63 -33.18 0.56
C SER A 10 -14.95 -32.34 1.64
N ILE A 11 -15.57 -31.24 2.03
CA ILE A 11 -14.99 -30.38 3.08
C ILE A 11 -14.81 -31.19 4.39
N GLN A 12 -15.74 -32.08 4.71
CA GLN A 12 -15.59 -32.97 5.86
C GLN A 12 -14.35 -33.86 5.72
N ALA A 13 -14.19 -34.54 4.59
CA ALA A 13 -13.07 -35.46 4.37
C ALA A 13 -11.71 -34.73 4.42
N LEU A 14 -11.63 -33.48 3.94
CA LEU A 14 -10.41 -32.67 4.01
C LEU A 14 -10.07 -32.29 5.45
N LEU A 15 -11.05 -31.86 6.24
CA LEU A 15 -10.84 -31.41 7.62
C LEU A 15 -10.67 -32.58 8.62
N GLU A 16 -11.20 -33.75 8.30
CA GLU A 16 -11.07 -34.98 9.09
C GLU A 16 -9.76 -35.73 8.79
N ASP A 17 -9.08 -35.38 7.67
CA ASP A 17 -7.80 -36.00 7.30
C ASP A 17 -6.76 -35.77 8.39
N SER A 18 -6.12 -36.85 8.84
CA SER A 18 -5.06 -36.80 9.85
C SER A 18 -3.75 -36.20 9.31
N THR A 19 -3.65 -36.00 8.02
CA THR A 19 -2.48 -35.39 7.39
C THR A 19 -2.41 -33.93 7.76
N ARG A 20 -1.25 -33.50 8.26
CA ARG A 20 -1.02 -32.09 8.65
C ARG A 20 -0.71 -31.24 7.39
N TYR A 21 -1.42 -30.13 7.28
CA TYR A 21 -1.20 -29.12 6.25
C TYR A 21 -0.51 -27.92 6.87
N VAL A 22 0.48 -27.38 6.19
CA VAL A 22 1.30 -26.28 6.69
C VAL A 22 1.26 -25.14 5.68
N ILE A 23 0.86 -23.95 6.14
CA ILE A 23 0.96 -22.73 5.35
C ILE A 23 2.37 -22.21 5.51
N PRO A 24 3.19 -22.19 4.42
CA PRO A 24 4.58 -21.81 4.49
C PRO A 24 4.76 -20.31 4.73
N MET A 25 5.95 -19.93 5.20
CA MET A 25 6.27 -18.56 5.59
C MET A 25 6.20 -17.56 4.41
N TYR A 26 6.39 -17.99 3.17
CA TYR A 26 6.32 -17.11 2.00
C TYR A 26 4.87 -16.73 1.60
N GLN A 27 3.86 -17.48 2.05
CA GLN A 27 2.46 -17.13 1.85
C GLN A 27 2.06 -15.91 2.70
N ARG A 28 1.09 -15.13 2.24
CA ARG A 28 0.56 -13.99 3.01
C ARG A 28 -0.20 -14.44 4.26
N ASN A 29 -0.34 -13.52 5.22
CA ASN A 29 -1.22 -13.74 6.36
C ASN A 29 -2.68 -13.89 5.90
N TYR A 30 -3.52 -14.45 6.81
CA TYR A 30 -4.95 -14.52 6.56
C TYR A 30 -5.53 -13.09 6.41
N ALA A 31 -6.22 -12.84 5.30
CA ALA A 31 -6.64 -11.51 4.89
C ALA A 31 -8.10 -11.42 4.38
N TRP A 32 -8.86 -12.53 4.39
CA TRP A 32 -10.26 -12.47 3.99
C TRP A 32 -11.08 -11.66 4.99
N GLY A 33 -11.85 -10.70 4.45
CA GLY A 33 -12.77 -9.84 5.17
C GLY A 33 -14.22 -10.28 5.05
N GLU A 34 -15.14 -9.36 5.39
CA GLU A 34 -16.58 -9.59 5.38
C GLU A 34 -17.10 -9.95 3.97
N GLY A 35 -16.55 -9.31 2.92
CA GLY A 35 -16.97 -9.53 1.54
C GLY A 35 -16.73 -10.95 1.07
N GLU A 36 -15.48 -11.44 1.18
CA GLU A 36 -15.08 -12.77 0.70
C GLU A 36 -15.75 -13.87 1.52
N ILE A 37 -15.84 -13.70 2.85
CA ILE A 37 -16.50 -14.68 3.73
C ILE A 37 -17.99 -14.77 3.42
N THR A 38 -18.67 -13.64 3.28
CA THR A 38 -20.12 -13.60 2.97
C THR A 38 -20.37 -14.21 1.60
N GLN A 39 -19.54 -13.89 0.60
CA GLN A 39 -19.66 -14.42 -0.75
C GLN A 39 -19.53 -15.97 -0.75
N LEU A 40 -18.52 -16.51 -0.06
CA LEU A 40 -18.36 -17.96 0.07
C LEU A 40 -19.61 -18.64 0.65
N LEU A 41 -20.14 -18.09 1.73
CA LEU A 41 -21.34 -18.65 2.39
C LEU A 41 -22.59 -18.52 1.51
N GLN A 42 -22.73 -17.40 0.80
CA GLN A 42 -23.81 -17.14 -0.14
C GLN A 42 -23.77 -18.13 -1.31
N ASP A 43 -22.60 -18.34 -1.92
CA ASP A 43 -22.41 -19.26 -3.05
C ASP A 43 -22.81 -20.70 -2.66
N VAL A 44 -22.40 -21.15 -1.46
CA VAL A 44 -22.80 -22.48 -0.95
C VAL A 44 -24.31 -22.55 -0.73
N THR A 45 -24.93 -21.50 -0.20
CA THR A 45 -26.38 -21.42 0.04
C THR A 45 -27.16 -21.48 -1.29
N ASP A 46 -26.69 -20.75 -2.29
CA ASP A 46 -27.33 -20.70 -3.61
C ASP A 46 -27.25 -22.06 -4.32
N TYR A 47 -26.11 -22.74 -4.21
CA TYR A 47 -25.96 -24.08 -4.77
C TYR A 47 -26.75 -25.15 -4.01
N GLN A 48 -26.91 -25.03 -2.71
CA GLN A 48 -27.74 -25.92 -1.91
C GLN A 48 -29.20 -25.99 -2.42
N SER A 49 -29.70 -24.88 -2.95
CA SER A 49 -31.06 -24.77 -3.50
C SER A 49 -31.22 -25.57 -4.81
N LYS A 50 -30.12 -25.87 -5.53
CA LYS A 50 -30.13 -26.55 -6.82
C LYS A 50 -30.20 -28.04 -6.66
N LYS A 51 -31.18 -28.67 -7.35
CA LYS A 51 -31.35 -30.13 -7.41
C LYS A 51 -31.13 -30.62 -8.82
N ASN A 52 -30.62 -31.84 -8.95
CA ASN A 52 -30.51 -32.50 -10.23
C ASN A 52 -31.86 -33.08 -10.67
N SER A 53 -31.91 -33.67 -11.87
CA SER A 53 -33.10 -34.33 -12.41
C SER A 53 -33.70 -35.45 -11.54
N GLU A 54 -32.92 -36.01 -10.61
CA GLU A 54 -33.33 -37.04 -9.64
C GLU A 54 -33.78 -36.44 -8.28
N GLY A 55 -33.79 -35.12 -8.14
CA GLY A 55 -34.18 -34.46 -6.91
C GLY A 55 -33.07 -34.43 -5.82
N LYS A 56 -31.85 -34.88 -6.11
CA LYS A 56 -30.69 -34.85 -5.20
C LYS A 56 -29.98 -33.52 -5.31
N HIS A 57 -29.35 -33.07 -4.21
CA HIS A 57 -28.50 -31.87 -4.21
C HIS A 57 -27.33 -32.04 -5.19
N GLN A 58 -27.03 -30.99 -5.95
CA GLN A 58 -25.88 -30.96 -6.83
C GLN A 58 -24.60 -30.80 -6.03
N THR A 59 -23.52 -31.41 -6.44
CA THR A 59 -22.18 -31.19 -5.90
C THR A 59 -21.68 -29.81 -6.32
N TYR A 60 -21.16 -29.03 -5.37
CA TYR A 60 -20.55 -27.71 -5.62
C TYR A 60 -19.05 -27.82 -5.45
N TYR A 61 -18.29 -27.40 -6.45
CA TYR A 61 -16.83 -27.35 -6.41
C TYR A 61 -16.38 -25.92 -6.11
N ILE A 62 -15.69 -25.76 -4.97
CA ILE A 62 -15.20 -24.43 -4.52
C ILE A 62 -13.79 -24.09 -5.00
N GLY A 63 -13.22 -24.89 -5.90
CA GLY A 63 -11.91 -24.69 -6.50
C GLY A 63 -10.87 -25.71 -6.06
N THR A 64 -9.59 -25.32 -6.09
CA THR A 64 -8.44 -26.23 -5.86
C THR A 64 -7.73 -25.88 -4.55
N LEU A 65 -7.11 -26.88 -3.95
CA LEU A 65 -6.10 -26.81 -2.90
C LEU A 65 -4.84 -27.47 -3.46
N VAL A 66 -3.84 -26.69 -3.80
CA VAL A 66 -2.58 -27.18 -4.33
C VAL A 66 -1.61 -27.41 -3.18
N VAL A 67 -1.02 -28.60 -3.12
CA VAL A 67 -0.13 -28.99 -2.02
C VAL A 67 1.13 -29.67 -2.53
N PHE A 68 2.21 -29.53 -1.77
CA PHE A 68 3.46 -30.23 -1.99
C PHE A 68 3.77 -31.16 -0.80
N ALA A 69 4.04 -32.43 -1.06
CA ALA A 69 4.37 -33.42 -0.04
C ALA A 69 5.80 -33.22 0.48
N ARG A 70 5.96 -32.82 1.73
CA ARG A 70 7.27 -32.69 2.39
C ARG A 70 7.81 -34.06 2.82
N CYS A 71 9.14 -34.11 3.07
CA CYS A 71 9.81 -35.34 3.51
C CYS A 71 9.38 -35.79 4.92
N ASP A 72 8.86 -34.89 5.75
CA ASP A 72 8.36 -35.15 7.10
C ASP A 72 6.92 -35.71 7.13
N GLY A 73 6.30 -35.91 5.97
CA GLY A 73 4.93 -36.41 5.83
C GLY A 73 3.85 -35.31 5.96
N THR A 74 4.22 -34.04 6.07
CA THR A 74 3.29 -32.93 6.04
C THR A 74 3.03 -32.47 4.58
N PHE A 75 1.92 -31.77 4.35
CA PHE A 75 1.63 -31.09 3.11
C PHE A 75 1.82 -29.58 3.23
N GLU A 76 2.72 -29.04 2.43
CA GLU A 76 2.87 -27.61 2.25
C GLU A 76 1.75 -27.08 1.34
N VAL A 77 1.01 -26.09 1.80
CA VAL A 77 -0.07 -25.45 1.03
C VAL A 77 0.53 -24.44 0.06
N ILE A 78 0.39 -24.73 -1.23
CA ILE A 78 0.94 -23.90 -2.31
C ILE A 78 -0.09 -22.88 -2.80
N ASP A 79 -1.35 -23.30 -2.94
CA ASP A 79 -2.47 -22.42 -3.31
C ASP A 79 -3.75 -22.86 -2.61
N GLY A 80 -4.71 -21.93 -2.45
CA GLY A 80 -5.98 -22.15 -1.75
C GLY A 80 -5.93 -21.91 -0.23
N GLN A 81 -4.84 -21.35 0.30
CA GLN A 81 -4.63 -21.14 1.73
C GLN A 81 -5.75 -20.31 2.41
N GLN A 82 -6.20 -19.20 1.79
CA GLN A 82 -7.23 -18.32 2.38
C GLN A 82 -8.55 -19.08 2.53
N ARG A 83 -8.96 -19.80 1.48
CA ARG A 83 -10.17 -20.62 1.48
C ARG A 83 -10.09 -21.75 2.51
N PHE A 84 -8.97 -22.47 2.55
CA PHE A 84 -8.77 -23.56 3.51
C PHE A 84 -8.78 -23.06 4.96
N THR A 85 -8.12 -21.91 5.22
CA THR A 85 -8.15 -21.26 6.54
C THR A 85 -9.59 -20.85 6.93
N THR A 86 -10.34 -20.25 6.00
CA THR A 86 -11.75 -19.86 6.26
C THR A 86 -12.64 -21.07 6.55
N LEU A 87 -12.49 -22.16 5.79
CA LEU A 87 -13.24 -23.40 6.06
C LEU A 87 -12.90 -24.00 7.42
N SER A 88 -11.63 -23.97 7.80
CA SER A 88 -11.18 -24.41 9.12
C SER A 88 -11.71 -23.51 10.23
N LEU A 89 -11.69 -22.18 10.07
CA LEU A 89 -12.29 -21.23 11.01
C LEU A 89 -13.80 -21.44 11.15
N LEU A 90 -14.51 -21.69 10.05
CA LEU A 90 -15.94 -22.00 10.06
C LEU A 90 -16.23 -23.29 10.83
N ALA A 91 -15.44 -24.33 10.61
CA ALA A 91 -15.59 -25.59 11.38
C ALA A 91 -15.28 -25.39 12.86
N ILE A 92 -14.26 -24.60 13.23
CA ILE A 92 -13.95 -24.22 14.61
C ILE A 92 -15.12 -23.42 15.21
N TRP A 93 -15.66 -22.45 14.47
CA TRP A 93 -16.78 -21.64 14.94
C TRP A 93 -18.00 -22.51 15.25
N LEU A 94 -18.37 -23.45 14.36
CA LEU A 94 -19.47 -24.39 14.56
C LEU A 94 -19.25 -25.31 15.76
N LYS A 95 -18.02 -25.84 15.90
CA LYS A 95 -17.63 -26.69 17.05
C LYS A 95 -17.74 -25.95 18.40
N ASN A 96 -17.55 -24.64 18.40
CA ASN A 96 -17.59 -23.83 19.61
C ASN A 96 -19.00 -23.41 20.03
N GLN A 97 -20.02 -23.62 19.18
CA GLN A 97 -21.41 -23.27 19.54
C GLN A 97 -21.93 -24.08 20.73
N LYS A 98 -22.41 -23.39 21.77
CA LYS A 98 -22.88 -23.99 23.02
C LYS A 98 -24.10 -24.87 22.86
N ASN A 99 -24.90 -24.68 21.81
CA ASN A 99 -26.20 -25.34 21.65
C ASN A 99 -26.14 -26.69 20.91
N GLY A 100 -24.96 -27.14 20.48
CA GLY A 100 -24.79 -28.43 19.80
C GLY A 100 -25.67 -28.63 18.55
N ALA A 101 -26.13 -27.55 17.92
CA ALA A 101 -27.09 -27.62 16.82
C ALA A 101 -26.55 -28.40 15.60
N VAL A 102 -25.22 -28.45 15.41
CA VAL A 102 -24.54 -29.17 14.33
C VAL A 102 -23.58 -30.17 14.99
N ASP A 103 -23.67 -31.45 14.55
CA ASP A 103 -22.72 -32.45 14.99
C ASP A 103 -21.34 -32.24 14.37
N MET A 104 -20.37 -31.85 15.20
CA MET A 104 -18.97 -31.63 14.85
C MET A 104 -18.03 -32.63 15.51
N SER A 105 -18.57 -33.77 16.00
CA SER A 105 -17.77 -34.80 16.68
C SER A 105 -16.69 -35.42 15.79
N TRP A 106 -16.89 -35.40 14.47
CA TRP A 106 -15.94 -35.86 13.47
C TRP A 106 -14.71 -34.94 13.35
N TYR A 107 -14.82 -33.65 13.69
CA TYR A 107 -13.69 -32.70 13.63
C TYR A 107 -12.86 -32.80 14.92
N GLY A 108 -12.08 -33.88 15.01
CA GLY A 108 -11.31 -34.24 16.21
C GLY A 108 -9.88 -33.74 16.23
N VAL A 109 -9.32 -33.36 15.05
CA VAL A 109 -7.92 -32.94 14.90
C VAL A 109 -7.87 -31.61 14.18
N LEU A 110 -7.02 -30.72 14.66
CA LEU A 110 -6.68 -29.48 13.94
C LEU A 110 -5.52 -29.81 12.98
N ASN A 111 -5.81 -29.93 11.69
CA ASN A 111 -4.85 -30.40 10.70
C ASN A 111 -4.20 -29.28 9.86
N LEU A 112 -4.45 -28.02 10.19
CA LEU A 112 -3.85 -26.84 9.56
C LEU A 112 -2.96 -26.09 10.53
N ASP A 113 -1.75 -25.70 10.08
CA ASP A 113 -0.78 -24.97 10.87
C ASP A 113 -0.04 -23.92 10.03
N PHE A 114 0.73 -23.02 10.67
CA PHE A 114 1.40 -21.90 10.04
C PHE A 114 2.91 -21.96 10.32
N GLU A 115 3.73 -22.21 9.29
CA GLU A 115 5.18 -22.30 9.42
C GLU A 115 5.80 -20.96 9.83
N SER A 116 6.66 -21.00 10.86
CA SER A 116 7.39 -19.83 11.36
C SER A 116 6.49 -18.62 11.73
N ARG A 117 5.23 -18.89 12.06
CA ARG A 117 4.25 -17.90 12.52
C ARG A 117 3.61 -18.34 13.84
N PRO A 118 4.37 -18.34 14.93
CA PRO A 118 3.89 -18.84 16.22
C PRO A 118 2.63 -18.10 16.70
N ILE A 119 2.53 -16.80 16.45
CA ILE A 119 1.33 -16.01 16.77
C ILE A 119 0.10 -16.53 16.02
N SER A 120 0.21 -16.87 14.74
CA SER A 120 -0.92 -17.42 13.95
C SER A 120 -1.29 -18.82 14.42
N SER A 121 -0.31 -19.70 14.58
CA SER A 121 -0.51 -21.07 15.13
C SER A 121 -1.12 -21.04 16.52
N HIS A 122 -0.62 -20.17 17.40
CA HIS A 122 -1.13 -19.98 18.73
C HIS A 122 -2.60 -19.49 18.70
N THR A 123 -2.90 -18.44 17.95
CA THR A 123 -4.27 -17.92 17.81
C THR A 123 -5.24 -18.99 17.32
N PHE A 124 -4.83 -19.73 16.28
CA PHE A 124 -5.65 -20.77 15.67
C PHE A 124 -5.93 -21.91 16.66
N THR A 125 -4.91 -22.33 17.40
CA THR A 125 -5.02 -23.34 18.47
C THR A 125 -5.92 -22.87 19.61
N ARG A 126 -5.83 -21.61 20.02
CA ARG A 126 -6.66 -21.04 21.09
C ARG A 126 -8.14 -20.99 20.65
N LEU A 127 -8.43 -20.57 19.43
CA LEU A 127 -9.79 -20.65 18.86
C LEU A 127 -10.31 -22.09 18.85
N TRP A 128 -9.45 -23.05 18.47
CA TRP A 128 -9.78 -24.47 18.50
C TRP A 128 -10.14 -24.97 19.93
N LYS A 129 -9.44 -24.48 20.96
CA LYS A 129 -9.66 -24.80 22.39
C LYS A 129 -10.85 -24.07 23.01
N LYS A 130 -11.63 -23.34 22.19
CA LYS A 130 -12.86 -22.61 22.59
C LYS A 130 -12.60 -21.34 23.41
N ASP A 131 -11.47 -20.73 23.28
CA ASP A 131 -11.23 -19.43 23.90
C ASP A 131 -12.10 -18.35 23.23
N GLU A 132 -12.63 -17.45 24.06
CA GLU A 132 -13.50 -16.40 23.57
C GLU A 132 -12.70 -15.36 22.73
N PRO A 133 -13.19 -14.96 21.53
CA PRO A 133 -12.46 -14.07 20.64
C PRO A 133 -12.01 -12.75 21.27
N TYR A 134 -12.80 -12.18 22.19
CA TYR A 134 -12.45 -10.94 22.87
C TYR A 134 -11.20 -11.07 23.77
N SER A 135 -10.86 -12.27 24.23
CA SER A 135 -9.63 -12.53 24.98
C SER A 135 -8.39 -12.73 24.09
N LEU A 136 -8.60 -12.89 22.78
CA LEU A 136 -7.57 -13.16 21.80
C LEU A 136 -7.24 -11.89 20.97
N ARG A 137 -6.94 -10.78 21.68
CA ARG A 137 -6.63 -9.49 21.07
C ARG A 137 -5.24 -9.01 21.51
N GLY A 138 -4.66 -8.11 20.73
CA GLY A 138 -3.35 -7.52 20.99
C GLY A 138 -2.20 -8.24 20.31
N ASN A 139 -0.98 -7.82 20.61
CA ASN A 139 0.24 -8.19 19.88
C ASN A 139 0.66 -9.67 19.98
N THR A 140 0.01 -10.46 20.83
CA THR A 140 0.25 -11.89 21.01
C THR A 140 -0.68 -12.78 20.17
N PHE A 141 -1.61 -12.18 19.43
CA PHE A 141 -2.59 -12.89 18.62
C PHE A 141 -2.66 -12.33 17.19
N ASN A 142 -3.02 -13.18 16.24
CA ASN A 142 -3.26 -12.78 14.86
C ASN A 142 -4.68 -12.23 14.71
N GLU A 143 -4.80 -10.91 14.62
CA GLU A 143 -6.10 -10.22 14.51
C GLU A 143 -6.89 -10.63 13.26
N GLY A 144 -6.22 -10.90 12.12
CA GLY A 144 -6.89 -11.37 10.91
C GLY A 144 -7.67 -12.66 11.14
N LEU A 145 -7.07 -13.64 11.85
CA LEU A 145 -7.74 -14.89 12.19
C LEU A 145 -8.89 -14.69 13.18
N VAL A 146 -8.72 -13.84 14.19
CA VAL A 146 -9.77 -13.52 15.16
C VAL A 146 -10.93 -12.81 14.49
N ASN A 147 -10.64 -11.80 13.68
CA ASN A 147 -11.67 -11.07 12.92
C ASN A 147 -12.41 -11.98 11.94
N GLY A 148 -11.70 -12.83 11.19
CA GLY A 148 -12.32 -13.80 10.30
C GLY A 148 -13.26 -14.75 11.03
N PHE A 149 -12.88 -15.22 12.23
CA PHE A 149 -13.73 -16.07 13.07
C PHE A 149 -15.01 -15.35 13.53
N GLU A 150 -14.92 -14.07 13.92
CA GLU A 150 -16.09 -13.27 14.31
C GLU A 150 -17.00 -12.93 13.11
N LEU A 151 -16.39 -12.60 11.97
CA LEU A 151 -17.10 -12.28 10.72
C LEU A 151 -17.93 -13.48 10.22
N ILE A 152 -17.43 -14.71 10.38
CA ILE A 152 -18.18 -15.92 10.05
C ILE A 152 -19.51 -15.96 10.79
N GLY A 153 -19.51 -15.70 12.10
CA GLY A 153 -20.75 -15.69 12.90
C GLY A 153 -21.72 -14.59 12.46
N LYS A 154 -21.20 -13.40 12.15
CA LYS A 154 -22.01 -12.29 11.63
C LYS A 154 -22.61 -12.62 10.27
N ALA A 155 -21.82 -13.16 9.34
CA ALA A 155 -22.24 -13.51 8.00
C ALA A 155 -23.32 -14.62 8.00
N LEU A 156 -23.15 -15.67 8.79
CA LEU A 156 -24.17 -16.71 8.97
C LEU A 156 -25.50 -16.13 9.48
N SER A 157 -25.44 -15.22 10.45
CA SER A 157 -26.62 -14.53 10.99
C SER A 157 -27.27 -13.62 9.96
N ALA A 158 -26.49 -12.85 9.22
CA ALA A 158 -26.97 -11.94 8.14
C ALA A 158 -27.68 -12.69 7.01
N LEU A 159 -27.18 -13.89 6.67
CA LEU A 159 -27.79 -14.78 5.65
C LEU A 159 -28.99 -15.56 6.22
N GLY A 160 -29.36 -15.35 7.49
CA GLY A 160 -30.48 -16.05 8.14
C GLY A 160 -30.23 -17.55 8.34
N LEU A 161 -28.97 -17.98 8.35
CA LEU A 161 -28.54 -19.35 8.59
C LEU A 161 -28.50 -19.64 10.10
N VAL A 162 -29.68 -19.85 10.69
CA VAL A 162 -29.86 -20.12 12.12
C VAL A 162 -30.77 -21.33 12.32
N GLY A 163 -30.63 -22.04 13.46
CA GLY A 163 -31.45 -23.19 13.79
C GLY A 163 -31.40 -24.29 12.72
N THR A 164 -32.57 -24.75 12.26
CA THR A 164 -32.69 -25.83 11.27
C THR A 164 -32.07 -25.48 9.92
N LYS A 165 -32.10 -24.19 9.52
CA LYS A 165 -31.46 -23.74 8.29
C LYS A 165 -29.93 -23.90 8.36
N LEU A 166 -29.33 -23.60 9.50
CA LEU A 166 -27.89 -23.79 9.73
C LEU A 166 -27.53 -25.28 9.65
N MET A 167 -28.36 -26.17 10.25
CA MET A 167 -28.12 -27.63 10.20
C MET A 167 -28.12 -28.14 8.74
N THR A 168 -29.10 -27.75 7.93
CA THR A 168 -29.23 -28.16 6.52
C THR A 168 -28.09 -27.58 5.69
N PHE A 169 -27.70 -26.31 5.93
CA PHE A 169 -26.55 -25.68 5.29
C PHE A 169 -25.24 -26.43 5.60
N CYS A 170 -24.99 -26.75 6.88
CA CYS A 170 -23.79 -27.47 7.30
C CYS A 170 -23.74 -28.90 6.73
N GLU A 171 -24.87 -29.58 6.68
CA GLU A 171 -24.93 -30.91 6.06
C GLU A 171 -24.54 -30.84 4.56
N TYR A 172 -25.04 -29.84 3.83
CA TYR A 172 -24.68 -29.62 2.45
C TYR A 172 -23.21 -29.22 2.30
N LEU A 173 -22.73 -28.25 3.08
CA LEU A 173 -21.36 -27.78 3.07
C LEU A 173 -20.35 -28.92 3.28
N PHE A 174 -20.55 -29.72 4.31
CA PHE A 174 -19.56 -30.74 4.66
C PHE A 174 -19.60 -31.97 3.76
N LYS A 175 -20.77 -32.34 3.22
CA LYS A 175 -20.93 -33.58 2.40
C LYS A 175 -20.93 -33.34 0.89
N ASN A 176 -21.51 -32.23 0.43
CA ASN A 176 -21.77 -31.99 -1.00
C ASN A 176 -20.85 -30.92 -1.63
N VAL A 177 -20.25 -30.06 -0.81
CA VAL A 177 -19.23 -29.12 -1.29
C VAL A 177 -17.90 -29.84 -1.36
N GLN A 178 -17.22 -29.70 -2.49
CA GLN A 178 -15.94 -30.36 -2.77
C GLN A 178 -14.86 -29.38 -3.12
N ILE A 179 -13.63 -29.72 -2.74
CA ILE A 179 -12.40 -29.08 -3.14
C ILE A 179 -11.49 -30.11 -3.80
N SER A 180 -10.85 -29.74 -4.89
CA SER A 180 -9.90 -30.62 -5.57
C SER A 180 -8.50 -30.44 -5.02
N ARG A 181 -7.97 -31.41 -4.26
CA ARG A 181 -6.56 -31.40 -3.86
C ARG A 181 -5.68 -31.85 -5.00
N ILE A 182 -4.73 -31.01 -5.36
CA ILE A 182 -3.71 -31.26 -6.39
C ILE A 182 -2.36 -31.39 -5.70
N GLU A 183 -1.76 -32.57 -5.79
CA GLU A 183 -0.43 -32.81 -5.25
C GLU A 183 0.61 -32.56 -6.35
N VAL A 184 1.52 -31.61 -6.07
CA VAL A 184 2.61 -31.27 -6.99
C VAL A 184 3.68 -32.36 -6.93
N PRO A 185 4.18 -32.87 -8.07
CA PRO A 185 5.24 -33.85 -8.11
C PRO A 185 6.52 -33.40 -7.40
N LYS A 186 7.23 -34.33 -6.73
CA LYS A 186 8.41 -34.03 -5.92
C LYS A 186 9.60 -33.46 -6.70
N ASP A 187 9.66 -33.69 -7.99
CA ASP A 187 10.68 -33.21 -8.92
C ASP A 187 10.29 -31.91 -9.64
N THR A 188 9.17 -31.31 -9.24
CA THR A 188 8.70 -30.07 -9.84
C THR A 188 9.47 -28.88 -9.28
N ASP A 189 9.98 -28.03 -10.17
CA ASP A 189 10.43 -26.70 -9.79
C ASP A 189 9.23 -25.90 -9.28
N LEU A 190 9.12 -25.77 -7.96
CA LEU A 190 8.02 -25.09 -7.30
C LEU A 190 7.89 -23.62 -7.77
N ASN A 191 9.00 -22.97 -8.09
CA ASN A 191 8.99 -21.59 -8.57
C ASN A 191 8.34 -21.47 -9.94
N HIS A 192 8.71 -22.39 -10.86
CA HIS A 192 8.08 -22.46 -12.19
C HIS A 192 6.61 -22.88 -12.11
N PHE A 193 6.28 -23.77 -11.19
CA PHE A 193 4.89 -24.16 -10.94
C PHE A 193 4.05 -22.99 -10.41
N PHE A 194 4.59 -22.17 -9.51
CA PHE A 194 3.96 -20.92 -9.05
C PHE A 194 3.69 -19.94 -10.18
N GLU A 195 4.65 -19.78 -11.11
CA GLU A 195 4.46 -18.92 -12.28
C GLU A 195 3.36 -19.42 -13.21
N ALA A 196 3.30 -20.72 -13.45
CA ALA A 196 2.31 -21.34 -14.33
C ALA A 196 0.89 -21.28 -13.75
N MET A 197 0.73 -21.48 -12.43
CA MET A 197 -0.56 -21.37 -11.74
C MET A 197 -1.03 -19.91 -11.63
N ASN A 198 -0.10 -18.98 -11.48
CA ASN A 198 -0.37 -17.54 -11.41
C ASN A 198 -1.07 -16.98 -12.67
N ASN A 199 -0.95 -17.67 -13.80
CA ASN A 199 -1.59 -17.26 -15.06
C ASN A 199 -3.06 -17.72 -15.21
N ARG A 200 -3.64 -18.48 -14.27
CA ARG A 200 -4.94 -19.16 -14.47
C ARG A 200 -6.04 -18.94 -13.43
N GLY A 201 -5.82 -18.18 -12.36
CA GLY A 201 -6.85 -17.96 -11.32
C GLY A 201 -6.31 -17.20 -10.13
N GLU A 202 -7.03 -16.92 -9.07
CA GLU A 202 -6.64 -16.06 -7.92
C GLU A 202 -5.14 -16.16 -7.57
N GLN A 203 -4.37 -15.18 -8.03
CA GLN A 203 -2.92 -15.25 -8.20
C GLN A 203 -2.23 -14.99 -6.88
N LEU A 204 -1.17 -15.76 -6.55
CA LEU A 204 -0.11 -15.27 -5.68
C LEU A 204 0.34 -13.91 -6.20
N GLU A 205 0.35 -12.91 -5.36
CA GLU A 205 0.85 -11.60 -5.78
C GLU A 205 2.33 -11.71 -6.15
N LYS A 206 2.76 -11.01 -7.18
CA LYS A 206 4.14 -11.08 -7.70
C LYS A 206 5.19 -10.87 -6.61
N HIS A 207 4.88 -10.08 -5.60
CA HIS A 207 5.78 -9.85 -4.48
C HIS A 207 5.95 -11.09 -3.58
N GLU A 208 4.95 -11.97 -3.48
CA GLU A 208 5.07 -13.23 -2.73
C GLU A 208 6.01 -14.21 -3.48
N VAL A 209 5.94 -14.25 -4.82
CA VAL A 209 6.90 -15.01 -5.64
C VAL A 209 8.33 -14.49 -5.44
N VAL A 210 8.51 -13.18 -5.45
CA VAL A 210 9.83 -12.57 -5.17
C VAL A 210 10.32 -12.96 -3.79
N LYS A 211 9.48 -12.87 -2.74
CA LYS A 211 9.83 -13.28 -1.37
C LYS A 211 10.35 -14.71 -1.32
N ALA A 212 9.62 -15.65 -1.96
CA ALA A 212 10.00 -17.06 -1.99
C ALA A 212 11.38 -17.26 -2.65
N ARG A 213 11.63 -16.61 -3.78
CA ARG A 213 12.92 -16.69 -4.49
C ARG A 213 14.07 -16.07 -3.70
N LEU A 214 13.86 -14.97 -2.97
CA LEU A 214 14.87 -14.39 -2.11
C LEU A 214 15.22 -15.32 -0.94
N MET A 215 14.24 -16.03 -0.36
CA MET A 215 14.46 -17.05 0.66
C MET A 215 15.25 -18.24 0.10
N GLU A 216 14.98 -18.66 -1.14
CA GLU A 216 15.73 -19.71 -1.81
C GLU A 216 17.21 -19.33 -1.98
N VAL A 217 17.52 -18.08 -2.32
CA VAL A 217 18.91 -17.59 -2.35
C VAL A 217 19.57 -17.71 -0.99
N LEU A 218 18.89 -17.36 0.11
CA LEU A 218 19.43 -17.48 1.46
C LEU A 218 19.65 -18.95 1.89
N ASN A 219 18.99 -19.92 1.26
CA ASN A 219 19.28 -21.35 1.48
C ASN A 219 20.69 -21.77 1.05
N GLN A 220 21.40 -20.95 0.29
CA GLN A 220 22.80 -21.19 -0.08
C GLN A 220 23.78 -20.95 1.09
N ILE A 221 23.35 -20.34 2.19
CA ILE A 221 24.18 -20.15 3.39
C ILE A 221 24.48 -21.52 4.00
N PRO A 222 25.77 -21.90 4.13
CA PRO A 222 26.16 -23.26 4.56
C PRO A 222 25.73 -23.58 6.00
N GLU A 223 25.92 -22.62 6.91
CA GLU A 223 25.59 -22.81 8.31
C GLU A 223 24.09 -22.75 8.56
N ALA A 224 23.56 -23.81 9.15
CA ALA A 224 22.10 -23.99 9.27
C ALA A 224 21.44 -22.93 10.18
N GLU A 225 22.10 -22.51 11.26
CA GLU A 225 21.53 -21.54 12.18
C GLU A 225 21.54 -20.14 11.57
N THR A 226 22.67 -19.68 11.02
CA THR A 226 22.80 -18.41 10.29
C THR A 226 21.79 -18.33 9.14
N ARG A 227 21.63 -19.43 8.40
CA ARG A 227 20.63 -19.52 7.32
C ARG A 227 19.20 -19.28 7.84
N ARG A 228 18.80 -19.97 8.91
CA ARG A 228 17.46 -19.81 9.50
C ARG A 228 17.21 -18.39 10.00
N GLN A 229 18.20 -17.81 10.66
CA GLN A 229 18.11 -16.43 11.16
C GLN A 229 17.99 -15.42 10.02
N ASN A 230 18.76 -15.57 8.94
CA ASN A 230 18.66 -14.69 7.76
C ASN A 230 17.28 -14.78 7.10
N ILE A 231 16.74 -16.00 6.94
CA ILE A 231 15.39 -16.21 6.41
C ILE A 231 14.33 -15.58 7.33
N TYR A 232 14.50 -15.72 8.64
CA TYR A 232 13.63 -15.08 9.63
C TYR A 232 13.64 -13.56 9.51
N VAL A 233 14.83 -12.94 9.45
CA VAL A 233 14.99 -11.49 9.31
C VAL A 233 14.32 -10.99 8.03
N LEU A 234 14.58 -11.63 6.87
CA LEU A 234 13.90 -11.30 5.62
C LEU A 234 12.37 -11.41 5.76
N GLY A 235 11.88 -12.50 6.36
CA GLY A 235 10.47 -12.73 6.58
C GLY A 235 9.82 -11.62 7.43
N ARG A 236 10.42 -11.28 8.57
CA ARG A 236 9.96 -10.23 9.49
C ARG A 236 9.91 -8.85 8.81
N VAL A 237 11.00 -8.48 8.14
CA VAL A 237 11.08 -7.19 7.41
C VAL A 237 10.04 -7.14 6.30
N TRP A 238 9.90 -8.22 5.53
CA TRP A 238 8.95 -8.28 4.43
C TRP A 238 7.51 -8.10 4.90
N GLU A 239 7.10 -8.81 5.94
CA GLU A 239 5.76 -8.73 6.52
C GLU A 239 5.46 -7.34 7.08
N ALA A 240 6.43 -6.76 7.80
CA ALA A 240 6.28 -5.40 8.32
C ALA A 240 6.14 -4.35 7.21
N CYS A 241 6.81 -4.53 6.07
CA CYS A 241 6.80 -3.59 4.95
C CYS A 241 5.61 -3.79 3.99
N ALA A 242 5.05 -5.01 3.91
CA ALA A 242 4.02 -5.34 2.94
C ALA A 242 2.70 -4.56 3.14
N ASN A 243 2.37 -4.21 4.37
CA ASN A 243 1.24 -3.34 4.64
C ASN A 243 1.63 -1.87 4.40
N MET A 244 1.26 -1.34 3.23
CA MET A 244 1.57 0.04 2.84
C MET A 244 0.68 1.08 3.52
N GLU A 245 -0.42 0.68 4.13
CA GLU A 245 -1.38 1.56 4.81
C GLU A 245 -1.05 1.77 6.29
N SER A 246 -0.18 0.92 6.84
CA SER A 246 0.29 1.00 8.22
C SER A 246 1.74 1.50 8.30
N TYR A 247 2.07 2.18 9.39
CA TYR A 247 3.45 2.55 9.69
C TYR A 247 4.25 1.31 10.04
N VAL A 248 5.45 1.20 9.50
CA VAL A 248 6.28 -0.02 9.58
C VAL A 248 6.60 -0.45 11.02
N GLN A 249 6.62 0.48 11.97
CA GLN A 249 6.86 0.18 13.37
C GLN A 249 5.81 -0.81 13.93
N TYR A 250 4.56 -0.74 13.48
CA TYR A 250 3.51 -1.66 13.92
C TYR A 250 3.72 -3.11 13.47
N GLY A 251 4.53 -3.33 12.43
CA GLY A 251 4.90 -4.68 11.98
C GLY A 251 5.86 -5.43 12.92
N PHE A 252 6.38 -4.78 13.97
CA PHE A 252 7.36 -5.34 14.90
C PHE A 252 6.81 -5.42 16.33
N LYS A 253 7.34 -6.36 17.14
CA LYS A 253 7.04 -6.48 18.56
C LYS A 253 7.53 -5.25 19.34
N PRO A 254 6.97 -4.90 20.50
CA PRO A 254 7.39 -3.72 21.26
C PRO A 254 8.90 -3.64 21.54
N ALA A 255 9.54 -4.76 21.90
CA ALA A 255 10.99 -4.81 22.15
C ALA A 255 11.81 -4.61 20.86
N GLU A 256 11.35 -5.15 19.73
CA GLU A 256 11.98 -4.94 18.42
C GLU A 256 11.82 -3.48 17.96
N ARG A 257 10.65 -2.87 18.18
CA ARG A 257 10.40 -1.44 17.85
C ARG A 257 11.40 -0.52 18.54
N GLN A 258 11.64 -0.74 19.83
CA GLN A 258 12.59 0.05 20.60
C GLN A 258 14.02 -0.09 20.10
N ARG A 259 14.43 -1.30 19.70
CA ARG A 259 15.75 -1.56 19.14
C ARG A 259 15.92 -0.94 17.76
N LEU A 260 14.91 -1.09 16.89
CA LEU A 260 14.96 -0.67 15.49
C LEU A 260 14.72 0.84 15.30
N PHE A 261 13.84 1.43 16.12
CA PHE A 261 13.32 2.80 15.90
C PHE A 261 13.56 3.76 17.06
N GLY A 262 14.35 3.34 18.06
CA GLY A 262 14.71 4.15 19.23
C GLY A 262 13.73 4.03 20.39
N GLN A 263 14.29 4.14 21.60
CA GLN A 263 13.55 3.86 22.86
C GLN A 263 12.53 4.92 23.26
N ASN A 264 12.74 6.17 22.79
CA ASN A 264 12.01 7.31 23.36
C ASN A 264 11.00 7.98 22.43
N ASP A 265 10.95 7.60 21.15
CA ASP A 265 10.15 8.38 20.18
C ASP A 265 9.70 7.53 18.97
N TRP A 266 10.39 6.43 18.64
CA TRP A 266 10.23 5.65 17.39
C TRP A 266 10.45 6.46 16.09
N GLY A 267 11.03 7.64 16.23
CA GLY A 267 11.34 8.56 15.13
C GLY A 267 12.76 8.42 14.60
N GLN A 268 13.47 7.35 14.95
CA GLN A 268 14.82 7.03 14.50
C GLN A 268 14.83 5.75 13.68
N PHE A 269 15.87 5.53 12.93
CA PHE A 269 16.16 4.26 12.29
C PHE A 269 17.56 3.88 12.67
N MET A 270 17.70 2.84 13.48
CA MET A 270 18.95 2.51 14.17
C MET A 270 19.93 1.67 13.34
N PRO A 271 19.49 0.62 12.59
CA PRO A 271 20.44 -0.26 11.91
C PRO A 271 21.12 0.45 10.74
N HIS A 272 22.47 0.40 10.70
CA HIS A 272 23.28 1.01 9.63
C HIS A 272 23.37 0.08 8.41
N ASP A 273 23.34 -1.23 8.63
CA ASP A 273 23.43 -2.27 7.62
C ASP A 273 22.60 -3.50 7.98
N PHE A 274 22.77 -4.57 7.20
CA PHE A 274 22.04 -5.81 7.44
C PHE A 274 22.55 -6.55 8.69
N ASP A 275 23.82 -6.48 9.02
CA ASP A 275 24.38 -7.21 10.15
C ASP A 275 23.85 -6.65 11.47
N GLU A 276 23.79 -5.33 11.63
CA GLU A 276 23.14 -4.69 12.78
C GLU A 276 21.64 -4.98 12.83
N LEU A 277 20.95 -4.95 11.68
CA LEU A 277 19.54 -5.33 11.60
C LEU A 277 19.32 -6.77 12.04
N HIS A 278 20.17 -7.69 11.59
CA HIS A 278 20.16 -9.10 11.97
C HIS A 278 20.32 -9.24 13.48
N ASP A 279 21.33 -8.62 14.08
CA ASP A 279 21.60 -8.71 15.51
C ASP A 279 20.45 -8.16 16.37
N MET A 280 19.82 -7.06 15.93
CA MET A 280 18.65 -6.47 16.59
C MET A 280 17.42 -7.38 16.57
N LEU A 281 17.26 -8.22 15.54
CA LEU A 281 16.12 -9.13 15.40
C LEU A 281 16.45 -10.55 15.90
N ALA A 282 17.71 -10.99 15.88
CA ALA A 282 18.12 -12.31 16.32
C ALA A 282 17.82 -12.56 17.80
N ALA A 283 17.91 -11.55 18.66
CA ALA A 283 17.51 -11.65 20.06
C ALA A 283 16.02 -12.07 20.23
N SER A 284 15.15 -11.65 19.34
CA SER A 284 13.73 -12.07 19.35
C SER A 284 13.52 -13.49 18.81
N TRP A 285 14.36 -13.91 17.88
CA TRP A 285 14.39 -15.30 17.41
C TRP A 285 14.68 -16.30 18.54
N GLU A 286 15.66 -16.01 19.40
CA GLU A 286 15.99 -16.85 20.53
C GLU A 286 14.88 -16.88 21.62
N GLU A 287 14.19 -15.75 21.81
CA GLU A 287 13.04 -15.68 22.71
C GLU A 287 11.86 -16.50 22.18
N ASP A 288 11.59 -16.42 20.87
CA ASP A 288 10.53 -17.20 20.22
C ASP A 288 10.84 -18.72 20.27
N LYS A 289 12.10 -19.10 20.07
CA LYS A 289 12.56 -20.49 20.14
C LYS A 289 12.44 -21.08 21.56
N LYS A 290 12.78 -20.32 22.60
CA LYS A 290 12.59 -20.73 24.01
C LYS A 290 11.12 -20.92 24.36
N THR A 291 10.23 -20.09 23.82
CA THR A 291 8.79 -20.25 24.00
C THR A 291 8.26 -21.50 23.26
N GLU A 292 8.79 -21.87 22.11
CA GLU A 292 8.45 -23.13 21.42
C GLU A 292 8.90 -24.36 22.22
N ASP A 293 10.11 -24.33 22.79
CA ASP A 293 10.64 -25.42 23.63
C ASP A 293 9.92 -25.55 25.00
N ASP A 294 9.55 -24.44 25.63
CA ASP A 294 8.77 -24.42 26.88
C ASP A 294 7.33 -24.94 26.66
N PHE A 295 6.73 -24.69 25.48
CA PHE A 295 5.42 -25.23 25.15
C PHE A 295 5.45 -26.73 24.82
N SER A 296 6.60 -27.27 24.45
CA SER A 296 6.76 -28.70 24.15
C SER A 296 7.01 -29.57 25.41
N VAL A 297 7.29 -28.97 26.57
CA VAL A 297 7.72 -29.69 27.81
C VAL A 297 6.70 -29.60 28.96
N SER A 298 5.67 -28.78 28.91
CA SER A 298 4.70 -28.70 30.02
C SER A 298 3.40 -29.48 29.75
N GLU A 299 3.44 -30.80 29.80
CA GLU A 299 2.27 -31.67 30.10
C GLU A 299 1.80 -31.56 31.56
N ASP A 300 2.42 -30.76 32.40
CA ASP A 300 1.95 -30.48 33.74
C ASP A 300 0.90 -29.36 33.72
N GLY A 301 -0.35 -29.79 33.64
CA GLY A 301 -1.51 -28.94 33.78
C GLY A 301 -1.48 -28.15 35.08
N ARG A 302 -0.99 -26.90 35.06
CA ARG A 302 -1.26 -25.95 36.13
C ARG A 302 -2.77 -25.76 36.19
N THR A 303 -3.36 -26.10 37.34
CA THR A 303 -4.79 -25.90 37.55
C THR A 303 -5.13 -24.41 37.48
N LEU A 304 -6.30 -24.06 36.98
CA LEU A 304 -6.82 -22.69 36.96
C LEU A 304 -6.61 -21.94 38.28
N TRP A 305 -6.62 -22.68 39.40
CA TRP A 305 -6.38 -22.19 40.77
C TRP A 305 -4.93 -21.75 41.02
N ALA A 306 -3.96 -22.43 40.44
CA ALA A 306 -2.54 -22.08 40.55
C ALA A 306 -2.21 -20.82 39.71
N ILE A 307 -2.91 -20.61 38.57
CA ILE A 307 -2.80 -19.42 37.75
C ILE A 307 -3.46 -18.21 38.43
N LEU A 308 -4.56 -18.41 39.16
CA LEU A 308 -5.26 -17.32 39.85
C LEU A 308 -4.58 -16.88 41.15
N GLN A 309 -3.64 -17.68 41.69
CA GLN A 309 -2.85 -17.32 42.88
C GLN A 309 -1.48 -16.73 42.56
N ASP A 310 -1.11 -16.65 41.31
CA ASP A 310 0.17 -16.06 40.88
C ASP A 310 0.04 -14.53 40.77
N ASP A 311 0.25 -13.84 41.88
CA ASP A 311 0.25 -12.37 41.98
C ASP A 311 1.35 -11.70 41.14
N THR A 312 2.18 -12.46 40.42
CA THR A 312 3.21 -11.97 39.52
C THR A 312 2.72 -11.81 38.07
N LEU A 313 1.53 -12.28 37.76
CA LEU A 313 0.86 -11.97 36.50
C LEU A 313 0.29 -10.55 36.60
N ASP A 314 1.13 -9.57 36.30
CA ASP A 314 0.65 -8.24 35.92
C ASP A 314 -0.34 -8.42 34.75
N VAL A 315 -1.62 -8.41 35.09
CA VAL A 315 -2.70 -8.21 34.11
C VAL A 315 -2.47 -6.80 33.59
N VAL A 316 -1.65 -6.71 32.56
CA VAL A 316 -1.50 -5.50 31.77
C VAL A 316 -2.90 -5.18 31.25
N LYS A 317 -3.60 -4.31 31.97
CA LYS A 317 -4.74 -3.56 31.42
C LYS A 317 -4.16 -2.62 30.36
N GLY A 318 -3.69 -3.19 29.24
CA GLY A 318 -3.36 -2.43 28.07
C GLY A 318 -4.63 -1.72 27.64
N LYS A 319 -4.68 -0.40 27.81
CA LYS A 319 -5.52 0.42 26.95
C LYS A 319 -5.11 0.02 25.54
N TRP A 320 -6.07 -0.44 24.78
CA TRP A 320 -6.00 -0.81 23.39
C TRP A 320 -5.03 0.15 22.66
N GLU A 321 -3.86 -0.32 22.21
CA GLU A 321 -3.36 0.21 20.98
C GLU A 321 -4.52 -0.09 20.01
N GLU A 322 -5.33 0.93 19.70
CA GLU A 322 -6.14 0.89 18.51
C GLU A 322 -5.21 0.33 17.46
N SER A 323 -5.54 -0.83 16.90
CA SER A 323 -4.89 -1.31 15.70
C SER A 323 -4.94 -0.11 14.76
N ALA A 324 -3.83 0.62 14.69
CA ALA A 324 -3.82 1.94 14.09
C ALA A 324 -4.07 1.73 12.62
N GLY A 325 -5.31 1.64 12.38
CA GLY A 325 -6.13 1.60 11.24
C GLY A 325 -5.43 1.35 9.93
N SER A 326 -5.53 0.12 9.42
CA SER A 326 -5.58 -0.09 7.97
C SER A 326 -6.68 0.77 7.31
N GLU A 327 -7.59 1.33 8.09
CA GLU A 327 -8.69 2.21 7.62
C GLU A 327 -8.37 3.71 7.73
N ARG A 328 -7.36 4.10 8.52
CA ARG A 328 -7.03 5.53 8.73
C ARG A 328 -6.23 6.13 7.58
N PHE A 329 -5.31 5.38 7.00
CA PHE A 329 -4.40 5.87 5.97
C PHE A 329 -4.49 5.04 4.69
N ASN A 330 -4.55 5.72 3.53
CA ASN A 330 -4.35 5.10 2.24
C ASN A 330 -3.01 5.53 1.66
N SER A 331 -2.26 4.53 1.20
CA SER A 331 -0.95 4.73 0.59
C SER A 331 -1.05 5.27 -0.83
N VAL A 332 -0.07 6.07 -1.22
CA VAL A 332 0.06 6.57 -2.61
C VAL A 332 0.60 5.51 -3.58
N ILE A 333 1.04 4.35 -3.08
CA ILE A 333 1.62 3.26 -3.88
C ILE A 333 1.34 1.91 -3.23
N ASN A 334 1.20 0.85 -4.03
CA ASN A 334 1.12 -0.52 -3.54
C ASN A 334 2.50 -1.12 -3.29
N PHE A 335 2.54 -2.28 -2.62
CA PHE A 335 3.81 -2.90 -2.21
C PHE A 335 4.64 -3.39 -3.40
N SER A 336 4.03 -3.98 -4.44
CA SER A 336 4.75 -4.47 -5.63
C SER A 336 5.49 -3.36 -6.35
N ASN A 337 4.85 -2.21 -6.56
CA ASN A 337 5.52 -1.04 -7.15
C ASN A 337 6.55 -0.44 -6.17
N PHE A 338 6.28 -0.43 -4.85
CA PHE A 338 7.23 0.05 -3.86
C PHE A 338 8.56 -0.73 -3.88
N LEU A 339 8.51 -2.06 -4.01
CA LEU A 339 9.69 -2.90 -4.15
C LEU A 339 10.58 -2.48 -5.32
N LEU A 340 10.00 -2.09 -6.47
CA LEU A 340 10.77 -1.58 -7.61
C LEU A 340 11.43 -0.23 -7.32
N HIS A 341 10.79 0.64 -6.54
CA HIS A 341 11.42 1.88 -6.08
C HIS A 341 12.63 1.59 -5.19
N VAL A 342 12.52 0.66 -4.26
CA VAL A 342 13.64 0.23 -3.40
C VAL A 342 14.76 -0.37 -4.24
N LEU A 343 14.43 -1.29 -5.15
CA LEU A 343 15.41 -1.93 -6.03
C LEU A 343 16.17 -0.89 -6.87
N ARG A 344 15.47 0.11 -7.41
CA ARG A 344 16.08 1.19 -8.18
C ARG A 344 17.01 2.09 -7.36
N ILE A 345 16.74 2.24 -6.06
CA ILE A 345 17.59 3.01 -5.14
C ILE A 345 18.89 2.28 -4.84
N VAL A 346 18.84 0.96 -4.67
CA VAL A 346 20.01 0.15 -4.32
C VAL A 346 20.83 -0.29 -5.53
N ASP A 347 20.21 -0.39 -6.70
CA ASP A 347 20.88 -0.70 -7.96
C ASP A 347 21.64 0.54 -8.50
N ARG A 348 22.93 0.56 -8.23
CA ARG A 348 23.84 1.65 -8.61
C ARG A 348 24.78 1.26 -9.74
N ASP A 349 24.38 0.35 -10.62
CA ASP A 349 25.19 -0.01 -11.78
C ASP A 349 25.39 1.20 -12.69
N PRO A 350 26.64 1.72 -12.85
CA PRO A 350 26.93 2.88 -13.69
C PRO A 350 26.61 2.62 -15.17
N ALA A 351 26.59 1.37 -15.60
CA ALA A 351 26.24 0.98 -16.97
C ALA A 351 24.75 1.10 -17.26
N ASN A 352 23.91 1.18 -16.22
CA ASN A 352 22.47 1.26 -16.33
C ASN A 352 22.00 2.72 -16.47
N THR A 353 21.90 3.22 -17.68
CA THR A 353 21.50 4.61 -17.99
C THR A 353 19.99 4.87 -17.89
N GLU A 354 19.16 3.83 -17.79
CA GLU A 354 17.69 3.93 -17.72
C GLU A 354 17.15 3.56 -16.33
N GLY A 355 17.93 2.86 -15.53
CA GLY A 355 17.54 2.35 -14.20
C GLY A 355 16.54 1.21 -14.26
N VAL A 356 16.15 0.72 -13.07
CA VAL A 356 15.12 -0.31 -12.91
C VAL A 356 13.77 0.28 -13.37
N PRO A 357 13.02 -0.40 -14.27
CA PRO A 357 11.65 0.00 -14.61
C PRO A 357 10.73 -0.02 -13.39
N LEU A 358 9.79 0.93 -13.34
CA LEU A 358 8.81 1.03 -12.23
C LEU A 358 7.47 0.34 -12.54
N ASP A 359 7.42 -0.46 -13.58
CA ASP A 359 6.26 -1.27 -13.96
C ASP A 359 6.30 -2.62 -13.24
N ASP A 360 5.32 -2.88 -12.38
CA ASP A 360 5.19 -4.11 -11.59
C ASP A 360 5.04 -5.37 -12.46
N LYS A 361 4.71 -5.23 -13.75
CA LYS A 361 4.75 -6.36 -14.70
C LYS A 361 6.13 -6.99 -14.80
N GLN A 362 7.17 -6.20 -14.57
CA GLN A 362 8.57 -6.63 -14.65
C GLN A 362 9.18 -6.97 -13.27
N LEU A 363 8.39 -6.95 -12.19
CA LEU A 363 8.89 -7.11 -10.82
C LEU A 363 9.78 -8.35 -10.67
N ILE A 364 9.30 -9.51 -11.06
CA ILE A 364 10.00 -10.80 -10.92
C ILE A 364 11.30 -10.80 -11.72
N ASP A 365 11.25 -10.34 -12.97
CA ASP A 365 12.41 -10.32 -13.87
C ASP A 365 13.50 -9.37 -13.36
N GLN A 366 13.09 -8.20 -12.85
CA GLN A 366 14.05 -7.23 -12.30
C GLN A 366 14.75 -7.75 -11.05
N PHE A 367 14.03 -8.43 -10.15
CA PHE A 367 14.66 -9.07 -8.98
C PHE A 367 15.59 -10.20 -9.39
N HIS A 368 15.19 -11.03 -10.36
CA HIS A 368 16.06 -12.08 -10.86
C HIS A 368 17.37 -11.50 -11.40
N LEU A 369 17.29 -10.50 -12.28
CA LEU A 369 18.45 -9.88 -12.91
C LEU A 369 19.34 -9.11 -11.90
N ARG A 370 18.75 -8.35 -10.98
CA ARG A 370 19.46 -7.35 -10.17
C ARG A 370 19.85 -7.81 -8.77
N VAL A 371 19.25 -8.90 -8.30
CA VAL A 371 19.55 -9.47 -6.95
C VAL A 371 20.08 -10.88 -7.07
N MET A 372 19.36 -11.77 -7.78
CA MET A 372 19.68 -13.20 -7.77
C MET A 372 20.85 -13.58 -8.69
N GLN A 373 21.09 -12.83 -9.76
CA GLN A 373 22.20 -13.05 -10.70
C GLN A 373 23.47 -12.25 -10.35
N GLN A 374 23.52 -11.60 -9.18
CA GLN A 374 24.72 -10.93 -8.72
C GLN A 374 25.84 -11.93 -8.38
N THR A 375 27.09 -11.47 -8.37
CA THR A 375 28.26 -12.30 -8.04
C THR A 375 28.14 -12.92 -6.64
N ASP A 376 27.55 -12.16 -5.70
CA ASP A 376 27.19 -12.61 -4.36
C ASP A 376 25.70 -12.34 -4.11
N PRO A 377 24.84 -13.29 -4.48
CA PRO A 377 23.41 -13.12 -4.36
C PRO A 377 22.93 -13.08 -2.91
N VAL A 378 23.61 -13.76 -1.98
CA VAL A 378 23.27 -13.73 -0.55
C VAL A 378 23.47 -12.33 0.00
N ALA A 379 24.65 -11.73 -0.20
CA ALA A 379 24.90 -10.36 0.22
C ALA A 379 23.96 -9.34 -0.49
N ALA A 380 23.55 -9.61 -1.74
CA ALA A 380 22.59 -8.76 -2.44
C ALA A 380 21.20 -8.82 -1.78
N VAL A 381 20.72 -10.01 -1.38
CA VAL A 381 19.46 -10.17 -0.63
C VAL A 381 19.53 -9.48 0.72
N GLN A 382 20.62 -9.63 1.45
CA GLN A 382 20.85 -8.99 2.74
C GLN A 382 20.79 -7.45 2.63
N ARG A 383 21.56 -6.88 1.68
CA ARG A 383 21.53 -5.42 1.42
C ARG A 383 20.15 -4.94 1.02
N PHE A 384 19.44 -5.70 0.18
CA PHE A 384 18.07 -5.36 -0.22
C PHE A 384 17.12 -5.37 0.98
N THR A 385 17.23 -6.36 1.87
CA THR A 385 16.38 -6.49 3.07
C THR A 385 16.54 -5.28 3.99
N HIS A 386 17.77 -4.87 4.28
CA HIS A 386 18.02 -3.65 5.04
C HIS A 386 17.47 -2.40 4.34
N ALA A 387 17.73 -2.26 3.03
CA ALA A 387 17.24 -1.13 2.25
C ALA A 387 15.71 -1.07 2.18
N LEU A 388 15.03 -2.22 2.12
CA LEU A 388 13.58 -2.31 2.15
C LEU A 388 13.01 -1.71 3.44
N LEU A 389 13.53 -2.12 4.59
CA LEU A 389 13.10 -1.61 5.88
C LEU A 389 13.38 -0.10 6.02
N LYS A 390 14.61 0.33 5.69
CA LYS A 390 15.00 1.75 5.72
C LYS A 390 14.09 2.59 4.82
N THR A 391 13.86 2.17 3.59
CA THR A 391 13.04 2.93 2.64
C THR A 391 11.57 2.97 3.07
N LYS A 392 11.02 1.87 3.62
CA LYS A 392 9.64 1.86 4.14
C LYS A 392 9.49 2.79 5.34
N TYR A 393 10.46 2.78 6.26
CA TYR A 393 10.49 3.74 7.37
C TYR A 393 10.50 5.19 6.87
N LEU A 394 11.37 5.52 5.89
CA LEU A 394 11.44 6.86 5.30
C LEU A 394 10.15 7.23 4.54
N PHE A 395 9.56 6.28 3.83
CA PHE A 395 8.27 6.46 3.18
C PHE A 395 7.19 6.84 4.20
N ASP A 396 7.11 6.11 5.30
CA ASP A 396 6.10 6.34 6.33
C ASP A 396 6.23 7.70 7.01
N GLN A 397 7.48 8.19 7.18
CA GLN A 397 7.78 9.44 7.87
C GLN A 397 7.65 10.68 6.96
N PHE A 398 8.05 10.58 5.69
CA PHE A 398 8.34 11.73 4.84
C PHE A 398 7.54 11.80 3.53
N ILE A 399 6.70 10.81 3.25
CA ILE A 399 5.81 10.79 2.09
C ILE A 399 4.37 10.93 2.54
N ILE A 400 3.59 11.67 1.75
CA ILE A 400 2.17 11.90 2.04
C ILE A 400 1.35 10.61 2.01
N LYS A 401 0.32 10.59 2.85
CA LYS A 401 -0.75 9.59 2.85
C LYS A 401 -2.11 10.29 2.78
N ARG A 402 -3.11 9.58 2.32
CA ARG A 402 -4.49 10.03 2.47
C ARG A 402 -4.97 9.60 3.85
N GLU A 403 -5.39 10.53 4.70
CA GLU A 403 -5.80 10.29 6.08
C GLU A 403 -7.31 10.50 6.22
N PHE A 404 -7.97 9.49 6.80
CA PHE A 404 -9.38 9.52 7.18
C PHE A 404 -9.46 9.61 8.70
N ALA A 405 -9.68 10.81 9.23
CA ALA A 405 -9.76 11.05 10.66
C ALA A 405 -10.84 12.08 10.97
N ASP A 406 -11.61 11.90 12.04
CA ASP A 406 -12.65 12.82 12.52
C ASP A 406 -13.66 13.23 11.44
N GLY A 407 -14.01 12.30 10.54
CA GLY A 407 -14.93 12.54 9.42
C GLY A 407 -14.35 13.41 8.30
N LYS A 408 -13.04 13.67 8.31
CA LYS A 408 -12.33 14.41 7.26
C LYS A 408 -11.44 13.47 6.46
N ASP A 409 -11.41 13.70 5.16
CA ASP A 409 -10.55 13.04 4.19
C ASP A 409 -9.58 14.08 3.63
N ALA A 410 -8.29 14.01 4.02
CA ALA A 410 -7.28 15.00 3.67
C ALA A 410 -5.90 14.38 3.42
N TRP A 411 -5.03 15.09 2.70
CA TRP A 411 -3.60 14.74 2.64
C TRP A 411 -2.94 15.02 3.98
N SER A 412 -2.10 14.09 4.42
CA SER A 412 -1.33 14.25 5.66
C SER A 412 0.15 13.92 5.43
N LEU A 413 1.01 14.63 6.15
CA LEU A 413 2.44 14.38 6.25
C LEU A 413 2.78 14.31 7.73
N LYS A 414 2.66 13.12 8.28
CA LYS A 414 2.80 12.85 9.70
C LYS A 414 3.75 11.70 9.95
N ARG A 415 4.38 11.70 11.12
CA ARG A 415 5.17 10.61 11.65
C ARG A 415 4.51 10.01 12.88
N LEU A 416 4.79 8.74 13.12
CA LEU A 416 4.42 8.08 14.36
C LEU A 416 5.33 8.57 15.48
N HIS A 417 4.75 8.93 16.61
CA HIS A 417 5.48 9.37 17.80
C HIS A 417 5.00 8.62 19.04
N TRP A 418 5.94 8.02 19.74
CA TRP A 418 5.70 7.34 20.99
C TRP A 418 6.11 8.26 22.16
N TYR A 419 5.19 8.50 23.07
CA TYR A 419 5.44 9.32 24.26
C TYR A 419 5.71 8.48 25.51
N SER A 420 4.94 7.39 25.66
CA SER A 420 5.03 6.49 26.79
C SER A 420 4.35 5.17 26.43
N LYS A 421 4.43 4.17 27.33
CA LYS A 421 3.86 2.84 27.13
C LYS A 421 2.39 2.85 26.67
N ASP A 422 1.62 3.90 27.02
CA ASP A 422 0.19 3.99 26.77
C ASP A 422 -0.20 5.21 25.92
N SER A 423 0.75 5.90 25.29
CA SER A 423 0.49 7.12 24.52
C SER A 423 1.30 7.17 23.22
N ILE A 424 0.60 6.93 22.13
CA ILE A 424 1.12 7.01 20.75
C ILE A 424 0.24 7.96 19.97
N SER A 425 0.82 8.83 19.16
CA SER A 425 0.07 9.70 18.26
C SER A 425 0.78 9.94 16.92
N TYR A 426 0.04 10.52 15.99
CA TYR A 426 0.56 10.97 14.71
C TYR A 426 0.75 12.48 14.75
N ILE A 427 2.00 12.91 14.69
CA ILE A 427 2.38 14.34 14.72
C ILE A 427 2.94 14.75 13.36
N ASN A 428 2.97 16.05 13.08
CA ASN A 428 3.61 16.59 11.90
C ASN A 428 5.07 16.15 11.81
N THR A 429 5.52 15.81 10.61
CA THR A 429 6.87 15.27 10.40
C THR A 429 7.96 16.29 10.76
N PHE A 430 7.77 17.57 10.43
CA PHE A 430 8.81 18.60 10.58
C PHE A 430 8.53 19.68 11.63
N ASP A 431 7.30 20.14 11.76
CA ASP A 431 6.93 21.23 12.65
C ASP A 431 5.52 21.06 13.20
N ASP A 432 5.17 21.86 14.21
CA ASP A 432 3.86 21.84 14.89
C ASP A 432 2.86 22.84 14.27
N ASP A 433 3.30 23.73 13.36
CA ASP A 433 2.42 24.69 12.69
C ASP A 433 1.80 24.07 11.42
N GLU A 434 0.56 23.61 11.52
CA GLU A 434 -0.15 22.95 10.42
C GLU A 434 -0.46 23.89 9.24
N SER A 435 -0.45 25.22 9.44
CA SER A 435 -0.93 26.16 8.42
C SER A 435 0.16 26.84 7.59
N ARG A 436 1.34 27.12 8.17
CA ARG A 436 2.36 28.01 7.58
C ARG A 436 3.78 27.45 7.51
N GLY A 437 4.05 26.34 8.19
CA GLY A 437 5.37 25.77 8.32
C GLY A 437 5.85 24.99 7.09
N ILE A 438 7.09 24.54 7.16
CA ILE A 438 7.73 23.73 6.09
C ILE A 438 6.96 22.43 5.85
N ASN A 439 6.36 21.83 6.89
CA ASN A 439 5.55 20.62 6.79
C ASN A 439 4.42 20.80 5.76
N ARG A 440 3.69 21.92 5.85
CA ARG A 440 2.61 22.24 4.89
C ARG A 440 3.14 22.45 3.47
N ARG A 441 4.30 23.10 3.30
CA ARG A 441 4.92 23.29 1.97
C ARG A 441 5.32 21.96 1.32
N VAL A 442 5.93 21.06 2.10
CA VAL A 442 6.29 19.72 1.63
C VAL A 442 5.03 18.93 1.26
N LEU A 443 4.00 18.94 2.13
CA LEU A 443 2.72 18.29 1.87
C LEU A 443 2.09 18.78 0.57
N MET A 444 2.02 20.10 0.36
CA MET A 444 1.43 20.69 -0.85
C MET A 444 2.19 20.28 -2.12
N LEU A 445 3.51 20.27 -2.09
CA LEU A 445 4.31 19.90 -3.26
C LEU A 445 4.22 18.40 -3.57
N LEU A 446 4.27 17.54 -2.56
CA LEU A 446 4.07 16.09 -2.73
C LEU A 446 2.67 15.77 -3.24
N SER A 447 1.64 16.49 -2.76
CA SER A 447 0.27 16.36 -3.26
C SER A 447 0.16 16.78 -4.73
N ALA A 448 0.80 17.90 -5.12
CA ALA A 448 0.86 18.34 -6.51
C ALA A 448 1.47 17.29 -7.43
N PHE A 449 2.57 16.66 -7.02
CA PHE A 449 3.18 15.54 -7.74
C PHE A 449 2.21 14.36 -7.87
N HIS A 450 1.61 13.96 -6.75
CA HIS A 450 0.79 12.76 -6.70
C HIS A 450 -0.47 12.88 -7.56
N VAL A 451 -1.21 13.99 -7.43
CA VAL A 451 -2.45 14.18 -8.23
C VAL A 451 -2.18 14.34 -9.73
N SER A 452 -0.93 14.68 -10.11
CA SER A 452 -0.51 14.78 -11.51
C SER A 452 -0.13 13.42 -12.12
N THR A 453 0.12 12.40 -11.29
CA THR A 453 0.53 11.06 -11.70
C THR A 453 -0.33 10.02 -10.98
N PRO A 454 -1.63 9.89 -11.32
CA PRO A 454 -2.56 9.03 -10.60
C PRO A 454 -2.24 7.53 -10.76
N THR A 455 -1.56 7.13 -11.83
CA THR A 455 -1.16 5.74 -12.06
C THR A 455 -0.10 5.28 -11.08
N LEU A 456 -0.12 4.01 -10.68
CA LEU A 456 0.90 3.41 -9.80
C LEU A 456 2.26 3.32 -10.49
N VAL A 457 2.25 3.08 -11.79
CA VAL A 457 3.43 3.04 -12.64
C VAL A 457 3.94 4.46 -12.93
N TYR A 458 5.25 4.63 -13.13
CA TYR A 458 5.89 5.90 -13.48
C TYR A 458 5.88 7.02 -12.43
N LYS A 459 5.72 6.69 -11.14
CA LYS A 459 5.85 7.68 -10.05
C LYS A 459 7.32 8.10 -9.84
N HIS A 460 7.94 8.69 -10.87
CA HIS A 460 9.34 9.12 -10.81
C HIS A 460 9.61 10.16 -9.72
N TRP A 461 8.63 11.02 -9.42
CA TRP A 461 8.74 11.97 -8.31
C TRP A 461 8.95 11.27 -6.97
N LEU A 462 8.23 10.18 -6.73
CA LEU A 462 8.35 9.38 -5.50
C LEU A 462 9.73 8.71 -5.42
N ASN A 463 10.22 8.17 -6.55
CA ASN A 463 11.55 7.58 -6.59
C ASN A 463 12.64 8.61 -6.28
N GLY A 464 12.55 9.82 -6.82
CA GLY A 464 13.49 10.90 -6.52
C GLY A 464 13.43 11.32 -5.05
N ALA A 465 12.23 11.48 -4.49
CA ALA A 465 12.04 11.80 -3.07
C ALA A 465 12.66 10.71 -2.16
N LEU A 466 12.32 9.43 -2.39
CA LEU A 466 12.85 8.30 -1.62
C LEU A 466 14.37 8.16 -1.76
N ARG A 467 14.92 8.37 -2.98
CA ARG A 467 16.35 8.37 -3.21
C ARG A 467 17.06 9.44 -2.36
N TYR A 468 16.56 10.68 -2.39
CA TYR A 468 17.12 11.76 -1.59
C TYR A 468 17.09 11.43 -0.10
N LEU A 469 15.95 10.97 0.40
CA LEU A 469 15.78 10.56 1.78
C LEU A 469 16.74 9.44 2.17
N PHE A 470 16.87 8.41 1.35
CA PHE A 470 17.74 7.26 1.60
C PHE A 470 19.21 7.64 1.71
N ASP A 471 19.68 8.54 0.82
CA ASP A 471 21.08 8.98 0.79
C ASP A 471 21.43 10.01 1.88
N ASN A 472 20.47 10.81 2.34
CA ASN A 472 20.72 11.91 3.29
C ASN A 472 20.24 11.62 4.72
N PHE A 473 19.51 10.51 4.93
CA PHE A 473 19.11 10.10 6.27
C PHE A 473 20.23 9.28 6.94
N ASN A 474 20.72 9.80 8.06
CA ASN A 474 21.70 9.12 8.89
C ASN A 474 21.13 8.91 10.31
N PRO A 475 21.35 7.73 10.91
CA PRO A 475 20.98 7.49 12.31
C PRO A 475 21.54 8.56 13.24
N GLY A 476 20.72 9.05 14.17
CA GLY A 476 21.13 10.08 15.14
C GLY A 476 21.20 11.52 14.61
N HIS A 477 20.98 11.74 13.30
CA HIS A 477 20.95 13.07 12.71
C HIS A 477 19.58 13.34 12.06
N PRO A 478 18.79 14.29 12.57
CA PRO A 478 17.49 14.59 11.98
C PRO A 478 17.64 15.13 10.55
N LEU A 479 16.77 14.69 9.67
CA LEU A 479 16.70 15.21 8.31
C LEU A 479 16.32 16.70 8.35
N ARG A 480 17.09 17.54 7.68
CA ARG A 480 16.80 18.96 7.59
C ARG A 480 15.61 19.23 6.67
N ALA A 481 14.55 19.80 7.23
CA ALA A 481 13.30 20.07 6.53
C ALA A 481 13.48 21.04 5.34
N ASP A 482 14.29 22.10 5.50
CA ASP A 482 14.62 23.08 4.46
C ASP A 482 15.39 22.44 3.29
N ALA A 483 16.32 21.52 3.58
CA ALA A 483 17.07 20.82 2.55
C ALA A 483 16.19 19.85 1.75
N TYR A 484 15.28 19.13 2.43
CA TYR A 484 14.34 18.25 1.74
C TYR A 484 13.35 19.02 0.87
N LEU A 485 12.77 20.10 1.40
CA LEU A 485 11.90 20.98 0.62
C LEU A 485 12.64 21.54 -0.61
N GLY A 486 13.86 22.05 -0.41
CA GLY A 486 14.69 22.59 -1.50
C GLY A 486 14.97 21.56 -2.60
N TYR A 487 15.24 20.30 -2.21
CA TYR A 487 15.37 19.18 -3.15
C TYR A 487 14.09 18.94 -3.95
N LEU A 488 12.94 18.82 -3.28
CA LEU A 488 11.65 18.59 -3.94
C LEU A 488 11.29 19.73 -4.93
N GLU A 489 11.50 20.98 -4.52
CA GLU A 489 11.28 22.12 -5.41
C GLU A 489 12.22 22.13 -6.60
N SER A 490 13.49 21.78 -6.40
CA SER A 490 14.45 21.64 -7.49
C SER A 490 14.05 20.50 -8.45
N GLN A 491 13.60 19.36 -7.91
CA GLN A 491 13.08 18.25 -8.73
C GLN A 491 11.85 18.67 -9.54
N ALA A 492 10.91 19.41 -8.93
CA ALA A 492 9.72 19.92 -9.62
C ALA A 492 10.10 20.85 -10.79
N ARG A 493 11.03 21.80 -10.54
CA ARG A 493 11.53 22.69 -11.59
C ARG A 493 12.20 21.93 -12.73
N ARG A 494 13.03 20.93 -12.42
CA ARG A 494 13.65 20.08 -13.47
C ARG A 494 12.58 19.36 -14.30
N PHE A 495 11.55 18.78 -13.68
CA PHE A 495 10.47 18.12 -14.41
C PHE A 495 9.74 19.10 -15.34
N ILE A 496 9.47 20.31 -14.86
CA ILE A 496 8.83 21.34 -15.69
C ILE A 496 9.75 21.80 -16.81
N PHE A 497 10.95 22.27 -16.51
CA PHE A 497 11.74 23.06 -17.46
C PHE A 497 12.73 22.26 -18.31
N GLN A 498 13.18 21.10 -17.81
CA GLN A 498 14.10 20.23 -18.55
C GLN A 498 13.38 19.06 -19.23
N ARG A 499 12.07 18.89 -18.97
CA ARG A 499 11.27 17.87 -19.62
C ARG A 499 10.02 18.45 -20.30
N PHE A 500 8.99 18.87 -19.57
CA PHE A 500 7.72 19.28 -20.17
C PHE A 500 7.81 20.57 -20.98
N LEU A 501 8.60 21.53 -20.55
CA LEU A 501 8.85 22.80 -21.23
C LEU A 501 10.28 22.89 -21.81
N ALA A 502 10.97 21.78 -21.94
CA ALA A 502 12.33 21.73 -22.44
C ALA A 502 12.49 22.39 -23.83
N PRO A 503 13.59 23.12 -24.09
CA PRO A 503 13.81 23.77 -25.37
C PRO A 503 14.14 22.81 -26.53
N GLY A 504 14.53 21.59 -26.23
CA GLY A 504 14.90 20.51 -27.14
C GLY A 504 14.35 19.18 -26.74
N ASN A 505 15.14 18.12 -26.90
CA ASN A 505 14.76 16.79 -26.42
C ASN A 505 14.56 16.78 -24.90
N PRO A 506 13.49 16.18 -24.39
CA PRO A 506 13.24 16.13 -22.97
C PRO A 506 14.27 15.26 -22.26
N THR A 507 14.81 15.74 -21.14
CA THR A 507 15.70 14.97 -20.27
C THR A 507 14.94 13.79 -19.65
N SER A 508 15.58 12.62 -19.57
CA SER A 508 14.97 11.46 -18.94
C SER A 508 14.80 11.67 -17.43
N TYR A 509 13.77 11.06 -16.82
CA TYR A 509 13.59 11.10 -15.38
C TYR A 509 14.77 10.50 -14.64
N TYR A 510 15.35 9.42 -15.19
CA TYR A 510 16.53 8.79 -14.60
C TYR A 510 17.71 9.76 -14.52
N GLN A 511 18.01 10.45 -15.62
CA GLN A 511 19.09 11.43 -15.66
C GLN A 511 18.85 12.61 -14.70
N MET A 512 17.61 13.08 -14.55
CA MET A 512 17.27 14.16 -13.61
C MET A 512 17.37 13.74 -12.14
N ILE A 513 17.25 12.45 -11.82
CA ILE A 513 17.27 11.92 -10.45
C ILE A 513 18.64 11.35 -10.09
N TYR A 514 19.30 10.63 -10.99
CA TYR A 514 20.52 9.86 -10.75
C TYR A 514 21.75 10.38 -11.49
N GLY A 515 21.57 11.18 -12.52
CA GLY A 515 22.66 11.71 -13.32
C GLY A 515 23.39 12.88 -12.66
N ASP A 516 24.49 13.28 -13.29
CA ASP A 516 25.21 14.50 -12.92
C ASP A 516 24.39 15.73 -13.32
N LEU A 517 23.92 16.47 -12.33
CA LEU A 517 23.09 17.66 -12.54
C LEU A 517 23.87 18.82 -13.18
N SER A 518 25.20 18.82 -13.10
CA SER A 518 26.05 19.88 -13.67
C SER A 518 26.05 19.88 -15.19
N ILE A 519 25.74 18.74 -15.81
CA ILE A 519 25.66 18.58 -17.27
C ILE A 519 24.30 18.92 -17.86
N LEU A 520 23.30 19.20 -16.99
CA LEU A 520 21.97 19.54 -17.47
C LEU A 520 21.96 20.93 -18.13
N PRO A 521 21.18 21.11 -19.21
CA PRO A 521 21.15 22.39 -19.93
C PRO A 521 20.72 23.53 -19.00
N GLN A 522 21.54 24.60 -18.96
CA GLN A 522 21.14 25.84 -18.32
C GLN A 522 20.00 26.50 -19.07
N ILE A 523 18.99 26.96 -18.35
CA ILE A 523 17.84 27.62 -18.94
C ILE A 523 18.01 29.12 -18.84
N VAL A 524 18.14 29.76 -20.01
CA VAL A 524 18.22 31.23 -20.12
C VAL A 524 16.82 31.78 -20.40
N VAL A 525 16.31 32.63 -19.49
CA VAL A 525 15.03 33.32 -19.65
C VAL A 525 15.21 34.52 -20.56
N ASP A 526 14.89 34.35 -21.82
CA ASP A 526 14.89 35.37 -22.85
C ASP A 526 13.53 35.43 -23.57
N LYS A 527 13.41 36.30 -24.56
CA LYS A 527 12.21 36.38 -25.40
C LYS A 527 11.90 35.06 -26.13
N ARG A 528 12.93 34.32 -26.57
CA ARG A 528 12.76 33.01 -27.23
C ARG A 528 12.26 31.96 -26.29
N TRP A 529 12.71 31.98 -25.03
CA TRP A 529 12.18 31.08 -23.98
C TRP A 529 10.69 31.34 -23.79
N SER A 530 10.29 32.61 -23.62
CA SER A 530 8.88 32.97 -23.43
C SER A 530 7.98 32.48 -24.57
N GLU A 531 8.41 32.67 -25.84
CA GLU A 531 7.64 32.21 -26.99
C GLU A 531 7.55 30.67 -27.06
N ARG A 532 8.63 29.96 -26.75
CA ARG A 532 8.62 28.49 -26.69
C ARG A 532 7.66 27.97 -25.58
N VAL A 533 7.74 28.56 -24.41
CA VAL A 533 6.84 28.20 -23.29
C VAL A 533 5.38 28.44 -23.67
N LYS A 534 5.06 29.56 -24.29
CA LYS A 534 3.70 29.84 -24.82
C LYS A 534 3.26 28.77 -25.82
N SER A 535 4.14 28.34 -26.73
CA SER A 535 3.83 27.30 -27.71
C SER A 535 3.52 25.95 -27.06
N LYS A 536 4.35 25.52 -26.09
CA LYS A 536 4.16 24.25 -25.39
C LYS A 536 2.96 24.24 -24.42
N LEU A 537 2.56 25.40 -23.94
CA LEU A 537 1.42 25.59 -23.05
C LEU A 537 0.08 25.80 -23.79
N ARG A 538 0.03 25.58 -25.09
CA ARG A 538 -1.23 25.61 -25.85
C ARG A 538 -2.06 24.34 -25.61
N TYR A 539 -3.37 24.47 -25.75
CA TYR A 539 -4.30 23.32 -25.74
C TYR A 539 -3.81 22.25 -26.74
N SER A 540 -3.91 21.00 -26.37
CA SER A 540 -3.38 19.82 -27.08
C SER A 540 -1.83 19.68 -27.16
N HIS A 541 -1.06 20.66 -26.70
CA HIS A 541 0.40 20.57 -26.63
C HIS A 541 0.92 20.29 -25.21
N ILE A 542 0.09 20.49 -24.18
CA ILE A 542 0.47 20.24 -22.80
C ILE A 542 0.56 18.73 -22.55
N GLU A 543 1.76 18.24 -22.28
CA GLU A 543 2.06 16.83 -22.15
C GLU A 543 1.65 16.24 -20.79
N ASN A 544 1.64 17.07 -19.73
CA ASN A 544 1.37 16.60 -18.37
C ASN A 544 0.67 17.66 -17.52
N ASN A 545 -0.34 17.25 -16.76
CA ASN A 545 -1.11 18.13 -15.86
C ASN A 545 -0.26 18.70 -14.72
N PHE A 546 0.92 18.15 -14.45
CA PHE A 546 1.85 18.71 -13.47
C PHE A 546 2.22 20.18 -13.75
N VAL A 547 2.17 20.60 -15.01
CA VAL A 547 2.37 22.01 -15.37
C VAL A 547 1.36 22.91 -14.67
N PHE A 548 0.08 22.54 -14.61
CA PHE A 548 -0.96 23.29 -13.89
C PHE A 548 -0.78 23.18 -12.38
N ASN A 549 -0.55 21.98 -11.87
CA ASN A 549 -0.45 21.75 -10.43
C ASN A 549 0.82 22.39 -9.84
N PHE A 550 1.94 22.40 -10.57
CA PHE A 550 3.14 23.13 -10.12
C PHE A 550 2.93 24.64 -10.16
N LEU A 551 2.22 25.17 -11.15
CA LEU A 551 1.83 26.58 -11.16
C LEU A 551 0.96 26.93 -9.97
N ASP A 552 -0.04 26.11 -9.67
CA ASP A 552 -0.90 26.30 -8.48
C ASP A 552 -0.08 26.26 -7.18
N TYR A 553 0.94 25.36 -7.09
CA TYR A 553 1.88 25.35 -5.97
C TYR A 553 2.65 26.68 -5.85
N LEU A 554 3.17 27.20 -6.96
CA LEU A 554 3.91 28.48 -6.96
C LEU A 554 2.99 29.66 -6.57
N LEU A 555 1.76 29.67 -7.04
CA LEU A 555 0.74 30.67 -6.68
C LEU A 555 0.38 30.56 -5.19
N TRP A 556 0.26 29.35 -4.67
CA TRP A 556 0.02 29.11 -3.25
C TRP A 556 1.17 29.62 -2.41
N VAL A 557 2.42 29.31 -2.75
CA VAL A 557 3.62 29.78 -2.03
C VAL A 557 3.67 31.33 -1.98
N LYS A 558 3.25 32.01 -3.06
CA LYS A 558 3.23 33.47 -3.12
C LYS A 558 2.10 34.13 -2.34
N GLY A 559 0.98 33.44 -2.16
CA GLY A 559 -0.28 34.05 -1.72
C GLY A 559 -0.84 33.57 -0.39
N HIS A 560 -0.47 32.38 0.09
CA HIS A 560 -1.13 31.74 1.24
C HIS A 560 -1.07 32.56 2.54
N ASP A 561 -0.04 33.35 2.74
CA ASP A 561 0.10 34.22 3.93
C ASP A 561 -0.79 35.48 3.89
N LYS A 562 -1.25 35.88 2.70
CA LYS A 562 -1.91 37.17 2.46
C LYS A 562 -3.38 37.00 2.07
N ASP A 563 -3.78 35.82 1.65
CA ASP A 563 -5.07 35.57 1.03
C ASP A 563 -5.69 34.28 1.59
N GLN A 564 -6.80 34.42 2.31
CA GLN A 564 -7.47 33.30 2.97
C GLN A 564 -7.99 32.25 1.97
N GLU A 565 -8.51 32.67 0.78
CA GLU A 565 -8.97 31.72 -0.22
C GLU A 565 -7.78 30.89 -0.76
N ILE A 566 -6.62 31.53 -0.99
CA ILE A 566 -5.42 30.82 -1.43
C ILE A 566 -4.91 29.87 -0.33
N ASN A 567 -4.96 30.28 0.93
CA ASN A 567 -4.51 29.44 2.06
C ASN A 567 -5.36 28.17 2.23
N LEU A 568 -6.66 28.23 1.95
CA LEU A 568 -7.58 27.09 2.04
C LEU A 568 -7.44 26.08 0.87
N PHE A 569 -6.63 26.40 -0.14
CA PHE A 569 -6.46 25.54 -1.29
C PHE A 569 -5.82 24.22 -0.92
N GLU A 570 -6.36 23.12 -1.49
CA GLU A 570 -5.83 21.76 -1.41
C GLU A 570 -5.80 21.08 -2.78
N PHE A 571 -4.74 20.30 -3.01
CA PHE A 571 -4.65 19.51 -4.24
C PHE A 571 -5.59 18.31 -4.19
N THR A 572 -6.39 18.15 -5.24
CA THR A 572 -7.25 16.99 -5.46
C THR A 572 -7.06 16.48 -6.89
N PHE A 573 -7.50 15.25 -7.17
CA PHE A 573 -7.40 14.69 -8.51
C PHE A 573 -8.25 15.46 -9.50
N ARG A 574 -7.62 16.07 -10.50
CA ARG A 574 -8.22 16.79 -11.62
C ARG A 574 -7.51 16.38 -12.90
N SER A 575 -8.27 15.96 -13.88
CA SER A 575 -7.69 15.38 -15.10
C SER A 575 -8.11 16.13 -16.36
N SER A 576 -9.07 17.05 -16.27
CA SER A 576 -9.64 17.69 -17.44
C SER A 576 -9.12 19.11 -17.62
N VAL A 577 -8.45 19.35 -18.75
CA VAL A 577 -8.07 20.69 -19.18
C VAL A 577 -9.26 21.33 -19.86
N GLU A 578 -9.77 22.41 -19.28
CA GLU A 578 -10.97 23.11 -19.71
C GLU A 578 -10.65 24.52 -20.23
N HIS A 579 -11.40 24.94 -21.24
CA HIS A 579 -11.41 26.31 -21.74
C HIS A 579 -12.34 27.17 -20.93
N PHE A 580 -11.88 28.22 -20.29
CA PHE A 580 -12.75 29.13 -19.53
C PHE A 580 -13.70 29.88 -20.46
N ALA A 581 -13.23 30.52 -21.55
CA ALA A 581 -14.06 30.87 -22.71
C ALA A 581 -14.22 29.61 -23.58
N PRO A 582 -15.47 29.15 -23.87
CA PRO A 582 -15.70 27.86 -24.51
C PRO A 582 -15.26 27.82 -25.97
N GLN A 583 -14.86 26.62 -26.45
CA GLN A 583 -14.51 26.40 -27.86
C GLN A 583 -15.69 26.59 -28.83
N HIS A 584 -16.87 26.22 -28.39
CA HIS A 584 -18.11 26.30 -29.14
C HIS A 584 -19.16 27.06 -28.32
N PRO A 585 -19.14 28.39 -28.35
CA PRO A 585 -20.09 29.20 -27.59
C PRO A 585 -21.51 28.95 -28.02
N MET A 586 -22.47 29.12 -27.09
CA MET A 586 -23.88 29.04 -27.41
C MET A 586 -24.30 30.10 -28.45
N LYS A 587 -25.34 29.82 -29.22
CA LYS A 587 -25.83 30.70 -30.27
C LYS A 587 -26.13 32.11 -29.73
N GLY A 588 -25.56 33.13 -30.36
CA GLY A 588 -25.68 34.54 -29.95
C GLY A 588 -24.50 35.12 -29.20
N TYR A 589 -23.50 34.30 -28.86
CA TYR A 589 -22.27 34.79 -28.23
C TYR A 589 -21.11 34.87 -29.25
N LYS A 590 -20.22 35.84 -29.05
CA LYS A 590 -19.05 36.05 -29.90
C LYS A 590 -17.98 35.02 -29.61
N GLU A 591 -17.40 34.44 -30.67
CA GLU A 591 -16.24 33.53 -30.53
C GLU A 591 -14.97 34.32 -30.22
N VAL A 592 -14.14 33.74 -29.33
CA VAL A 592 -12.79 34.22 -29.05
C VAL A 592 -11.87 33.74 -30.20
N GLU A 593 -10.95 34.59 -30.64
CA GLU A 593 -9.96 34.23 -31.66
C GLU A 593 -9.17 32.98 -31.27
N LYS A 594 -8.99 32.05 -32.20
CA LYS A 594 -8.36 30.72 -31.96
C LYS A 594 -7.01 30.80 -31.26
N ASP A 595 -6.21 31.81 -31.52
CA ASP A 595 -4.90 31.98 -30.88
C ASP A 595 -4.99 32.28 -29.40
N ALA A 596 -5.94 33.13 -28.99
CA ALA A 596 -6.22 33.41 -27.60
C ALA A 596 -7.02 32.27 -26.94
N LEU A 597 -7.99 31.72 -27.66
CA LEU A 597 -8.85 30.62 -27.17
C LEU A 597 -8.03 29.44 -26.66
N ASN A 598 -7.07 28.95 -27.44
CA ASN A 598 -6.22 27.80 -27.13
C ASN A 598 -4.96 28.15 -26.34
N SER A 599 -4.78 29.40 -25.92
CA SER A 599 -3.62 29.82 -25.15
C SER A 599 -3.75 29.40 -23.67
N PHE A 600 -2.62 29.26 -22.99
CA PHE A 600 -2.59 28.93 -21.57
C PHE A 600 -3.40 29.89 -20.70
N GLY A 601 -3.54 31.14 -21.13
CA GLY A 601 -4.34 32.13 -20.42
C GLY A 601 -5.81 31.76 -20.28
N ASN A 602 -6.36 30.99 -21.23
CA ASN A 602 -7.75 30.55 -21.23
C ASN A 602 -7.98 29.12 -20.70
N LEU A 603 -6.90 28.40 -20.35
CA LEU A 603 -6.98 27.00 -19.92
C LEU A 603 -6.90 26.89 -18.40
N CYS A 604 -7.70 25.98 -17.83
CA CYS A 604 -7.64 25.62 -16.41
C CYS A 604 -7.83 24.11 -16.22
N LEU A 605 -7.39 23.60 -15.07
CA LEU A 605 -7.54 22.20 -14.72
C LEU A 605 -8.73 22.04 -13.76
N ILE A 606 -9.70 21.19 -14.13
CA ILE A 606 -10.90 20.92 -13.32
C ILE A 606 -11.18 19.41 -13.25
N SER A 607 -12.11 19.01 -12.39
CA SER A 607 -12.56 17.62 -12.33
C SER A 607 -13.38 17.26 -13.57
N HIS A 608 -13.34 16.00 -13.98
CA HIS A 608 -14.06 15.50 -15.15
C HIS A 608 -15.59 15.72 -15.03
N SER A 609 -16.14 15.53 -13.83
CA SER A 609 -17.57 15.73 -13.57
C SER A 609 -18.01 17.19 -13.74
N LYS A 610 -17.16 18.15 -13.37
CA LYS A 610 -17.44 19.58 -13.58
C LYS A 610 -17.31 19.95 -15.06
N ASN A 611 -16.32 19.41 -15.76
CA ASN A 611 -16.15 19.65 -17.18
C ASN A 611 -17.39 19.26 -17.99
N SER A 612 -17.95 18.08 -17.74
CA SER A 612 -19.17 17.61 -18.41
C SER A 612 -20.38 18.49 -18.17
N ARG A 613 -20.46 19.17 -17.00
CA ARG A 613 -21.56 20.09 -16.66
C ARG A 613 -21.40 21.48 -17.27
N LEU A 614 -20.16 21.97 -17.37
CA LEU A 614 -19.85 23.34 -17.78
C LEU A 614 -19.82 23.53 -19.29
N SER A 615 -19.44 22.46 -20.04
CA SER A 615 -19.48 22.39 -21.51
C SER A 615 -19.31 23.74 -22.22
N ASN A 616 -20.35 24.24 -22.89
CA ASN A 616 -20.34 25.44 -23.74
C ASN A 616 -20.76 26.73 -23.02
N PHE A 617 -20.84 26.72 -21.67
CA PHE A 617 -21.20 27.92 -20.92
C PHE A 617 -20.16 29.02 -21.04
N GLN A 618 -20.66 30.27 -21.12
CA GLN A 618 -19.82 31.45 -21.10
C GLN A 618 -19.18 31.68 -19.74
N PRO A 619 -18.05 32.40 -19.67
CA PRO A 619 -17.36 32.67 -18.40
C PRO A 619 -18.23 33.18 -17.24
N PRO A 620 -19.19 34.11 -17.45
CA PRO A 620 -20.10 34.53 -16.38
C PRO A 620 -21.02 33.43 -15.87
N GLN A 621 -21.49 32.54 -16.75
CA GLN A 621 -22.31 31.39 -16.37
C GLN A 621 -21.50 30.32 -15.65
N LYS A 622 -20.26 30.06 -16.10
CA LYS A 622 -19.30 29.20 -15.39
C LYS A 622 -19.03 29.71 -13.97
N LEU A 623 -18.92 31.02 -13.81
CA LEU A 623 -18.74 31.66 -12.51
C LEU A 623 -19.84 31.30 -11.52
N GLU A 624 -21.12 31.36 -11.94
CA GLU A 624 -22.26 30.99 -11.07
C GLU A 624 -22.12 29.56 -10.54
N HIS A 625 -21.68 28.61 -11.37
CA HIS A 625 -21.43 27.26 -10.97
C HIS A 625 -20.24 27.13 -9.99
N PHE A 626 -19.19 27.91 -10.17
CA PHE A 626 -18.05 27.90 -9.27
C PHE A 626 -18.32 28.63 -7.95
N GLN A 627 -19.26 29.58 -7.92
CA GLN A 627 -19.53 30.43 -6.75
C GLN A 627 -19.94 29.61 -5.51
N ALA A 628 -20.78 28.59 -5.69
CA ALA A 628 -21.17 27.69 -4.60
C ALA A 628 -19.96 26.91 -4.03
N SER A 629 -19.05 26.46 -4.89
CA SER A 629 -17.83 25.78 -4.46
C SER A 629 -16.85 26.73 -3.75
N LEU A 630 -16.68 27.96 -4.26
CA LEU A 630 -15.85 28.99 -3.67
C LEU A 630 -16.38 29.42 -2.29
N SER A 631 -17.69 29.59 -2.14
CA SER A 631 -18.31 29.93 -0.84
C SER A 631 -18.12 28.83 0.20
N ASN A 632 -17.93 27.59 -0.20
CA ASN A 632 -17.66 26.44 0.67
C ASN A 632 -16.15 26.18 0.84
N GLY A 633 -15.27 27.10 0.39
CA GLY A 633 -13.81 26.92 0.46
C GLY A 633 -13.25 25.86 -0.47
N GLN A 634 -14.05 25.32 -1.41
CA GLN A 634 -13.62 24.28 -2.38
C GLN A 634 -13.11 24.93 -3.66
N ILE A 635 -11.80 25.13 -3.75
CA ILE A 635 -11.13 25.74 -4.89
C ILE A 635 -10.54 24.64 -5.78
N ASP A 636 -10.97 24.60 -7.05
CA ASP A 636 -10.46 23.59 -7.98
C ASP A 636 -9.03 23.84 -8.41
N SER A 637 -8.67 25.10 -8.71
CA SER A 637 -7.33 25.51 -9.14
C SER A 637 -7.12 26.97 -8.77
N LEU A 638 -5.94 27.33 -8.28
CA LEU A 638 -5.61 28.72 -8.02
C LEU A 638 -5.51 29.53 -9.31
N LYS A 639 -5.04 28.90 -10.37
CA LYS A 639 -5.07 29.53 -11.70
C LYS A 639 -6.50 29.92 -12.10
N LEU A 640 -7.48 29.05 -11.92
CA LEU A 640 -8.89 29.35 -12.20
C LEU A 640 -9.42 30.45 -11.29
N LEU A 641 -9.08 30.43 -9.99
CA LEU A 641 -9.45 31.51 -9.05
C LEU A 641 -8.96 32.87 -9.56
N LEU A 642 -7.72 32.96 -10.03
CA LEU A 642 -7.17 34.22 -10.57
C LEU A 642 -7.82 34.62 -11.89
N MET A 643 -8.23 33.68 -12.75
CA MET A 643 -9.02 33.97 -13.95
C MET A 643 -10.37 34.60 -13.59
N ILE A 644 -11.06 34.04 -12.60
CA ILE A 644 -12.34 34.55 -12.10
C ILE A 644 -12.18 35.97 -11.53
N ARG A 645 -11.13 36.20 -10.71
CA ARG A 645 -10.86 37.50 -10.11
C ARG A 645 -10.58 38.58 -11.18
N LEU A 646 -9.76 38.23 -12.18
CA LEU A 646 -9.46 39.14 -13.30
C LEU A 646 -10.71 39.47 -14.13
N MET A 647 -11.56 38.45 -14.41
CA MET A 647 -12.81 38.66 -15.11
C MET A 647 -13.76 39.58 -14.33
N ARG A 648 -13.85 39.43 -13.00
CA ARG A 648 -14.69 40.32 -12.15
C ARG A 648 -14.15 41.76 -12.15
N GLU A 649 -12.84 41.93 -12.06
CA GLU A 649 -12.19 43.26 -12.12
C GLU A 649 -12.46 44.00 -13.43
N LYS A 650 -12.32 43.27 -14.57
CA LYS A 650 -12.45 43.86 -15.92
C LYS A 650 -13.90 43.89 -16.45
N GLY A 651 -14.82 43.16 -15.81
CA GLY A 651 -16.20 42.99 -16.27
C GLY A 651 -16.36 42.14 -17.53
N ARG A 652 -15.30 41.55 -18.07
CA ARG A 652 -15.29 40.76 -19.30
C ARG A 652 -14.16 39.75 -19.32
N TRP A 653 -14.26 38.75 -20.25
CA TRP A 653 -13.20 37.77 -20.49
C TRP A 653 -13.07 37.58 -22.02
N GLU A 654 -12.19 38.34 -22.62
CA GLU A 654 -11.93 38.35 -24.04
C GLU A 654 -10.41 38.18 -24.28
N LYS A 655 -9.96 38.34 -25.54
CA LYS A 655 -8.56 38.18 -25.94
C LYS A 655 -7.57 38.96 -25.07
N ALA A 656 -7.90 40.22 -24.71
CA ALA A 656 -7.01 41.06 -23.91
C ALA A 656 -6.77 40.48 -22.51
N GLU A 657 -7.83 40.10 -21.81
CA GLU A 657 -7.79 39.53 -20.46
C GLU A 657 -7.11 38.14 -20.47
N ILE A 658 -7.39 37.34 -21.48
CA ILE A 658 -6.73 36.02 -21.68
C ILE A 658 -5.21 36.17 -21.82
N LEU A 659 -4.74 37.11 -22.66
CA LEU A 659 -3.32 37.33 -22.87
C LEU A 659 -2.64 38.00 -21.66
N GLU A 660 -3.35 38.90 -20.94
CA GLU A 660 -2.88 39.47 -19.68
C GLU A 660 -2.67 38.35 -18.64
N HIS A 661 -3.66 37.48 -18.49
CA HIS A 661 -3.55 36.36 -17.56
C HIS A 661 -2.41 35.39 -17.95
N GLN A 662 -2.28 35.06 -19.24
CA GLN A 662 -1.18 34.24 -19.74
C GLN A 662 0.18 34.85 -19.38
N ALA A 663 0.37 36.15 -19.59
CA ALA A 663 1.63 36.81 -19.30
C ALA A 663 1.99 36.71 -17.81
N LYS A 664 1.02 36.93 -16.91
CA LYS A 664 1.20 36.79 -15.46
C LYS A 664 1.59 35.35 -15.07
N MET A 665 0.96 34.33 -15.66
CA MET A 665 1.28 32.92 -15.34
C MET A 665 2.68 32.52 -15.83
N ILE A 666 3.11 33.01 -16.99
CA ILE A 666 4.45 32.78 -17.51
C ILE A 666 5.51 33.51 -16.66
N GLU A 667 5.19 34.69 -16.16
CA GLU A 667 6.06 35.42 -15.23
C GLU A 667 6.30 34.62 -13.94
N VAL A 668 5.26 34.01 -13.36
CA VAL A 668 5.38 33.11 -12.20
C VAL A 668 6.35 31.96 -12.47
N PHE A 669 6.26 31.32 -13.64
CA PHE A 669 7.22 30.30 -14.05
C PHE A 669 8.65 30.85 -14.20
N SER A 670 8.82 32.03 -14.82
CA SER A 670 10.15 32.62 -15.03
C SER A 670 10.84 32.99 -13.73
N GLU A 671 10.08 33.50 -12.76
CA GLU A 671 10.61 33.80 -11.42
C GLU A 671 11.07 32.54 -10.68
N SER A 672 10.34 31.43 -10.83
CA SER A 672 10.71 30.17 -10.19
C SER A 672 12.05 29.61 -10.70
N LEU A 673 12.47 29.96 -11.92
CA LEU A 673 13.77 29.56 -12.50
C LEU A 673 14.98 30.19 -11.81
N ARG A 674 14.82 31.30 -11.10
CA ARG A 674 15.92 31.95 -10.37
C ARG A 674 16.49 31.08 -9.24
N TYR A 675 15.77 30.01 -8.87
CA TYR A 675 16.12 29.09 -7.79
C TYR A 675 16.51 27.68 -8.31
N LEU A 676 16.77 27.54 -9.59
CA LEU A 676 17.24 26.29 -10.21
C LEU A 676 18.76 26.29 -10.23
#